data_2f5408a4b20a7c376af3c87cbf9581dc
#
_entry.id   2f5408a4b20a7c376af3c87cbf9581dc
#
_cell.length_a   1.000
_cell.length_b   1.000
_cell.length_c   1.000
_cell.angle_alpha   90.00
_cell.angle_beta   90.00
_cell.angle_gamma   90.00
#
_symmetry.space_group_name_H-M   'P 1'
#
loop_
_entity.id
_entity.type
_entity.pdbx_description
1 polymer ?
#
loop_
_entity_poly.entity_id
_entity_poly.type
_entity_poly.pdbx_seq_one_letter_code
_entity_poly.pdbx_strand_id
1 'polypeptide(L)'
;MAAKTPAQWKILFENVPFHRENYYTGPLGPDYTPGGTCLRLWAPTAEAVTVTLYHKGDGGAVLGTEPLVRGAHGVWSIWLPGEQHGRYYTFAVTVDGITRETGDPYARAAGVNGVRSMIVDLARTAPSGWERDVRPNIPPAQRAVWEVSVRDFSQDAASGVRPAWRGKYMAFTQQGTTLHGDGIHPTCLNYLKRLGVKYVQLMPIFDFGSVDEAKPLLRQYNWGYDPTNFNVPEGSYSTDPTRGEVRIRECREMIAALHAAGIGVVMDVVYNHTYRTENPLNNTVPYYFFRQNPDGSFSNGSGCGNEFASERPMARRYLIDSILYWAKEYHIDGFRFDLMGLYDAESINAVRAALDSLPGGRDILLYGEPWQGGASQLHRYEANKANLAMLNERVGIFCDDTRDAIKGGCFDAREPGYVEGKPGSFWDIGAAVAAWCRSDRLPPHAPSQIVSYVSAHDNFTLWDKLLCVRYEKPEFTARDTVALAQNRLAAGIYLTSFGLPFMQAGEEFARTKKGVSNSYRSSPALNRLDWNRAEQYHALVDYYRGLLALRAAFPRLGSTDRHAPEALQFFALEQPLVGWMLPAVWGDGAAWSALCVFYNPTETTRTVSLPAGQWKLLSDGTSSSLWRGPSRIFTGKAALAPYSATIFGAV
;
A
#
# COMPACT_ATOMS: atom_id res chain seq x y z
N MET A 1 -16.47 -41.56 12.44
CA MET A 1 -16.41 -40.74 13.67
C MET A 1 -17.36 -39.54 13.49
N ALA A 2 -17.93 -38.97 14.56
CA ALA A 2 -18.69 -37.74 14.41
C ALA A 2 -17.76 -36.60 13.99
N ALA A 3 -18.25 -35.67 13.16
CA ALA A 3 -17.49 -34.50 12.74
C ALA A 3 -17.09 -33.66 13.97
N LYS A 4 -15.86 -33.11 13.97
CA LYS A 4 -15.37 -32.25 15.06
C LYS A 4 -16.16 -30.97 15.14
N THR A 5 -16.46 -30.54 16.36
CA THR A 5 -17.01 -29.20 16.60
C THR A 5 -15.95 -28.12 16.37
N PRO A 6 -16.36 -26.84 16.12
CA PRO A 6 -15.42 -25.72 16.01
C PRO A 6 -14.46 -25.60 17.22
N ALA A 7 -14.95 -25.84 18.44
CA ALA A 7 -14.13 -25.82 19.64
C ALA A 7 -13.08 -26.96 19.67
N GLN A 8 -13.42 -28.14 19.15
CA GLN A 8 -12.46 -29.24 19.03
C GLN A 8 -11.36 -28.95 18.00
N TRP A 9 -11.68 -28.24 16.90
CA TRP A 9 -10.69 -27.75 15.95
C TRP A 9 -9.75 -26.74 16.59
N LYS A 10 -10.27 -25.80 17.39
CA LYS A 10 -9.45 -24.84 18.15
C LYS A 10 -8.42 -25.56 19.04
N ILE A 11 -8.87 -26.53 19.86
CA ILE A 11 -8.01 -27.30 20.74
C ILE A 11 -6.92 -28.05 19.93
N LEU A 12 -7.27 -28.63 18.78
CA LEU A 12 -6.32 -29.33 17.92
C LEU A 12 -5.21 -28.39 17.43
N PHE A 13 -5.58 -27.16 17.00
CA PHE A 13 -4.65 -26.20 16.39
C PHE A 13 -3.91 -25.32 17.40
N GLU A 14 -4.23 -25.41 18.68
CA GLU A 14 -3.42 -24.88 19.79
C GLU A 14 -2.37 -25.89 20.27
N ASN A 15 -2.40 -27.13 19.77
CA ASN A 15 -1.53 -28.20 20.19
C ASN A 15 -0.16 -28.16 19.48
N VAL A 16 0.92 -27.96 20.25
CA VAL A 16 2.29 -27.92 19.74
C VAL A 16 2.70 -29.19 18.99
N PRO A 17 2.41 -30.42 19.45
CA PRO A 17 2.66 -31.64 18.67
C PRO A 17 2.06 -31.61 17.27
N PHE A 18 0.82 -31.14 17.09
CA PHE A 18 0.20 -31.02 15.77
C PHE A 18 1.06 -30.19 14.82
N HIS A 19 1.53 -29.04 15.28
CA HIS A 19 2.37 -28.16 14.47
C HIS A 19 3.70 -28.80 14.10
N ARG A 20 4.37 -29.45 15.06
CA ARG A 20 5.66 -30.13 14.83
C ARG A 20 5.55 -31.29 13.84
N GLU A 21 4.49 -32.09 13.93
CA GLU A 21 4.27 -33.24 13.07
C GLU A 21 3.90 -32.87 11.64
N ASN A 22 3.16 -31.74 11.49
CA ASN A 22 2.60 -31.31 10.22
C ASN A 22 3.31 -30.10 9.60
N TYR A 23 4.41 -29.61 10.19
CA TYR A 23 5.22 -28.56 9.58
C TYR A 23 5.97 -29.09 8.37
N TYR A 24 5.76 -28.44 7.22
CA TYR A 24 6.35 -28.84 5.95
C TYR A 24 7.16 -27.71 5.35
N THR A 25 8.36 -28.00 4.84
CA THR A 25 9.29 -27.01 4.27
C THR A 25 9.49 -27.13 2.76
N GLY A 26 8.97 -28.19 2.14
CA GLY A 26 9.07 -28.43 0.70
C GLY A 26 8.10 -27.57 -0.13
N PRO A 27 8.12 -27.66 -1.46
CA PRO A 27 7.26 -26.88 -2.34
C PRO A 27 5.78 -27.26 -2.20
N LEU A 28 4.87 -26.27 -2.29
CA LEU A 28 3.42 -26.43 -2.33
C LEU A 28 2.86 -25.76 -3.59
N GLY A 29 1.66 -26.19 -3.98
CA GLY A 29 1.01 -25.74 -5.22
C GLY A 29 1.52 -26.46 -6.47
N PRO A 30 1.26 -25.89 -7.67
CA PRO A 30 1.66 -26.48 -8.94
C PRO A 30 3.16 -26.26 -9.21
N ASP A 31 3.85 -27.36 -9.50
CA ASP A 31 5.25 -27.39 -9.93
C ASP A 31 5.30 -27.93 -11.35
N TYR A 32 5.27 -26.99 -12.31
CA TYR A 32 5.14 -27.27 -13.73
C TYR A 32 6.49 -27.53 -14.41
N THR A 33 6.50 -28.53 -15.27
CA THR A 33 7.51 -28.75 -16.29
C THR A 33 6.84 -29.16 -17.61
N PRO A 34 7.48 -29.03 -18.79
CA PRO A 34 6.91 -29.51 -20.06
C PRO A 34 6.61 -31.03 -20.08
N GLY A 35 7.30 -31.82 -19.25
CA GLY A 35 7.09 -33.27 -19.13
C GLY A 35 5.97 -33.66 -18.19
N GLY A 36 5.48 -32.76 -17.36
CA GLY A 36 4.39 -32.99 -16.41
C GLY A 36 4.38 -31.97 -15.28
N THR A 37 3.31 -32.01 -14.49
CA THR A 37 3.11 -31.11 -13.34
C THR A 37 2.91 -31.92 -12.07
N CYS A 38 3.62 -31.57 -11.01
CA CYS A 38 3.35 -32.06 -9.67
C CYS A 38 2.45 -31.08 -8.94
N LEU A 39 1.25 -31.50 -8.55
CA LEU A 39 0.37 -30.73 -7.66
C LEU A 39 0.61 -31.20 -6.23
N ARG A 40 0.82 -30.25 -5.29
CA ARG A 40 1.04 -30.55 -3.87
C ARG A 40 0.14 -29.68 -3.01
N LEU A 41 -0.67 -30.32 -2.17
CA LEU A 41 -1.62 -29.68 -1.27
C LEU A 41 -1.29 -30.05 0.17
N TRP A 42 -1.11 -29.07 1.05
CA TRP A 42 -1.01 -29.29 2.48
C TRP A 42 -2.41 -29.36 3.11
N ALA A 43 -2.82 -30.58 3.48
CA ALA A 43 -4.13 -30.85 4.06
C ALA A 43 -4.00 -31.96 5.12
N PRO A 44 -3.36 -31.71 6.28
CA PRO A 44 -3.02 -32.74 7.27
C PRO A 44 -4.25 -33.41 7.89
N THR A 45 -5.39 -32.72 7.91
CA THR A 45 -6.64 -33.21 8.47
C THR A 45 -7.54 -33.93 7.45
N ALA A 46 -7.13 -33.95 6.18
CA ALA A 46 -7.92 -34.60 5.12
C ALA A 46 -7.88 -36.13 5.20
N GLU A 47 -9.01 -36.75 4.93
CA GLU A 47 -9.21 -38.19 4.77
C GLU A 47 -9.00 -38.63 3.31
N ALA A 48 -9.36 -37.76 2.37
CA ALA A 48 -9.18 -37.95 0.95
C ALA A 48 -9.02 -36.60 0.24
N VAL A 49 -8.24 -36.58 -0.84
CA VAL A 49 -8.09 -35.44 -1.74
C VAL A 49 -8.14 -35.96 -3.18
N THR A 50 -8.96 -35.33 -4.02
CA THR A 50 -8.97 -35.57 -5.46
C THR A 50 -8.77 -34.26 -6.21
N VAL A 51 -8.19 -34.30 -7.41
CA VAL A 51 -8.12 -33.17 -8.34
C VAL A 51 -9.03 -33.43 -9.52
N THR A 52 -9.82 -32.42 -9.89
CA THR A 52 -10.60 -32.43 -11.13
C THR A 52 -10.00 -31.42 -12.11
N LEU A 53 -9.72 -31.89 -13.33
CA LEU A 53 -9.12 -31.11 -14.40
C LEU A 53 -10.19 -30.62 -15.40
N TYR A 54 -10.02 -29.40 -15.89
CA TYR A 54 -10.95 -28.75 -16.83
C TYR A 54 -10.23 -28.10 -18.01
N HIS A 55 -10.94 -27.97 -19.12
CA HIS A 55 -10.46 -27.23 -20.28
C HIS A 55 -10.51 -25.70 -20.11
N LYS A 56 -11.47 -25.21 -19.31
CA LYS A 56 -11.76 -23.78 -19.18
C LYS A 56 -11.83 -23.35 -17.71
N GLY A 57 -11.53 -22.07 -17.46
CA GLY A 57 -11.64 -21.45 -16.14
C GLY A 57 -13.07 -21.28 -15.64
N ASP A 58 -14.04 -21.31 -16.55
CA ASP A 58 -15.47 -21.30 -16.26
C ASP A 58 -16.22 -22.19 -17.27
N GLY A 59 -17.21 -22.96 -16.79
CA GLY A 59 -17.93 -23.93 -17.62
C GLY A 59 -17.01 -24.99 -18.23
N GLY A 60 -17.40 -25.50 -19.42
CA GLY A 60 -16.61 -26.48 -20.17
C GLY A 60 -16.63 -27.89 -19.60
N ALA A 61 -16.06 -28.85 -20.36
CA ALA A 61 -16.01 -30.24 -19.97
C ALA A 61 -14.96 -30.52 -18.89
N VAL A 62 -15.28 -31.47 -18.02
CA VAL A 62 -14.31 -32.15 -17.15
C VAL A 62 -13.41 -33.03 -18.02
N LEU A 63 -12.08 -32.96 -17.79
CA LEU A 63 -11.08 -33.77 -18.48
C LEU A 63 -10.82 -35.09 -17.76
N GLY A 64 -10.90 -35.07 -16.44
CA GLY A 64 -10.67 -36.21 -15.58
C GLY A 64 -10.68 -35.81 -14.11
N THR A 65 -10.82 -36.82 -13.24
CA THR A 65 -10.71 -36.67 -11.80
C THR A 65 -9.78 -37.77 -11.28
N GLU A 66 -8.75 -37.37 -10.55
CA GLU A 66 -7.71 -38.28 -10.06
C GLU A 66 -7.49 -38.11 -8.56
N PRO A 67 -7.27 -39.19 -7.80
CA PRO A 67 -6.94 -39.12 -6.39
C PRO A 67 -5.49 -38.70 -6.17
N LEU A 68 -5.25 -37.88 -5.12
CA LEU A 68 -3.92 -37.56 -4.63
C LEU A 68 -3.46 -38.62 -3.61
N VAL A 69 -2.14 -38.80 -3.53
CA VAL A 69 -1.51 -39.68 -2.54
C VAL A 69 -1.03 -38.87 -1.34
N ARG A 70 -1.40 -39.30 -0.14
CA ARG A 70 -0.95 -38.69 1.11
C ARG A 70 0.52 -39.06 1.41
N GLY A 71 1.35 -38.04 1.58
CA GLY A 71 2.75 -38.14 2.01
C GLY A 71 2.98 -37.72 3.46
N ALA A 72 4.23 -37.45 3.79
CA ALA A 72 4.63 -36.97 5.11
C ALA A 72 4.10 -35.58 5.40
N HIS A 73 4.00 -35.20 6.68
CA HIS A 73 3.58 -33.91 7.17
C HIS A 73 2.20 -33.44 6.65
N GLY A 74 1.32 -34.37 6.26
CA GLY A 74 -0.02 -34.08 5.77
C GLY A 74 -0.06 -33.45 4.37
N VAL A 75 0.99 -33.61 3.56
CA VAL A 75 1.01 -33.17 2.16
C VAL A 75 0.43 -34.26 1.27
N TRP A 76 -0.49 -33.86 0.40
CA TRP A 76 -1.07 -34.71 -0.65
C TRP A 76 -0.48 -34.31 -1.99
N SER A 77 -0.17 -35.27 -2.84
CA SER A 77 0.45 -35.00 -4.14
C SER A 77 0.00 -35.92 -5.24
N ILE A 78 0.09 -35.43 -6.48
CA ILE A 78 -0.10 -36.21 -7.71
C ILE A 78 0.84 -35.71 -8.80
N TRP A 79 1.34 -36.61 -9.62
CA TRP A 79 2.03 -36.28 -10.86
C TRP A 79 1.07 -36.40 -12.05
N LEU A 80 0.88 -35.31 -12.77
CA LEU A 80 0.10 -35.23 -14.00
C LEU A 80 1.06 -35.25 -15.19
N PRO A 81 1.13 -36.32 -16.00
CA PRO A 81 2.09 -36.44 -17.08
C PRO A 81 1.74 -35.55 -18.28
N GLY A 82 2.76 -35.14 -19.04
CA GLY A 82 2.63 -34.35 -20.27
C GLY A 82 2.35 -32.88 -20.05
N GLU A 83 2.09 -32.17 -21.13
CA GLU A 83 1.85 -30.70 -21.13
C GLU A 83 0.54 -30.35 -20.42
N GLN A 84 0.64 -29.67 -19.29
CA GLN A 84 -0.50 -29.26 -18.48
C GLN A 84 -0.73 -27.74 -18.46
N HIS A 85 0.16 -26.94 -19.07
CA HIS A 85 -0.05 -25.48 -19.15
C HIS A 85 -1.40 -25.14 -19.78
N GLY A 86 -2.13 -24.22 -19.16
CA GLY A 86 -3.46 -23.80 -19.60
C GLY A 86 -4.60 -24.69 -19.12
N ARG A 87 -4.32 -25.79 -18.39
CA ARG A 87 -5.35 -26.60 -17.73
C ARG A 87 -5.82 -25.93 -16.46
N TYR A 88 -7.12 -25.97 -16.23
CA TYR A 88 -7.72 -25.52 -14.99
C TYR A 88 -8.02 -26.70 -14.08
N TYR A 89 -8.05 -26.47 -12.78
CA TYR A 89 -8.30 -27.52 -11.81
C TYR A 89 -8.94 -26.99 -10.53
N THR A 90 -9.62 -27.92 -9.81
CA THR A 90 -10.06 -27.76 -8.43
C THR A 90 -9.65 -28.99 -7.63
N PHE A 91 -9.53 -28.83 -6.31
CA PHE A 91 -9.43 -29.95 -5.39
C PHE A 91 -10.80 -30.23 -4.76
N ALA A 92 -11.10 -31.51 -4.52
CA ALA A 92 -12.17 -31.90 -3.61
C ALA A 92 -11.50 -32.53 -2.37
N VAL A 93 -11.65 -31.88 -1.21
CA VAL A 93 -10.99 -32.23 0.06
C VAL A 93 -12.04 -32.74 1.03
N THR A 94 -11.87 -33.97 1.51
CA THR A 94 -12.77 -34.61 2.49
C THR A 94 -12.16 -34.51 3.87
N VAL A 95 -12.86 -33.84 4.79
CA VAL A 95 -12.47 -33.69 6.22
C VAL A 95 -13.71 -33.99 7.07
N ASP A 96 -13.57 -34.86 8.07
CA ASP A 96 -14.65 -35.33 8.94
C ASP A 96 -15.90 -35.80 8.13
N GLY A 97 -15.65 -36.53 7.02
CA GLY A 97 -16.70 -37.02 6.12
C GLY A 97 -17.39 -35.95 5.25
N ILE A 98 -16.97 -34.69 5.32
CA ILE A 98 -17.52 -33.59 4.51
C ILE A 98 -16.53 -33.25 3.39
N THR A 99 -16.98 -33.40 2.14
CA THR A 99 -16.18 -33.02 0.95
C THR A 99 -16.48 -31.59 0.53
N ARG A 100 -15.41 -30.79 0.35
CA ARG A 100 -15.48 -29.41 -0.16
C ARG A 100 -14.67 -29.28 -1.43
N GLU A 101 -15.29 -28.77 -2.48
CA GLU A 101 -14.58 -28.35 -3.70
C GLU A 101 -13.93 -26.99 -3.46
N THR A 102 -12.69 -26.81 -3.93
CA THR A 102 -11.91 -25.58 -3.70
C THR A 102 -10.82 -25.38 -4.75
N GLY A 103 -10.43 -24.11 -4.96
CA GLY A 103 -9.17 -23.77 -5.61
C GLY A 103 -7.97 -24.18 -4.76
N ASP A 104 -6.79 -24.07 -5.34
CA ASP A 104 -5.52 -24.31 -4.67
C ASP A 104 -5.09 -23.04 -3.90
N PRO A 105 -4.82 -23.10 -2.59
CA PRO A 105 -4.27 -21.94 -1.85
C PRO A 105 -2.98 -21.35 -2.45
N TYR A 106 -2.19 -22.18 -3.13
CA TYR A 106 -0.95 -21.77 -3.80
C TYR A 106 -1.11 -21.56 -5.31
N ALA A 107 -2.34 -21.46 -5.84
CA ALA A 107 -2.57 -21.13 -7.24
C ALA A 107 -1.88 -19.82 -7.63
N ARG A 108 -1.25 -19.80 -8.81
CA ARG A 108 -0.57 -18.63 -9.38
C ARG A 108 -1.34 -17.98 -10.52
N ALA A 109 -2.35 -18.69 -11.02
CA ALA A 109 -3.30 -18.24 -12.02
C ALA A 109 -4.66 -18.84 -11.74
N ALA A 110 -5.71 -18.17 -12.15
CA ALA A 110 -7.09 -18.64 -12.00
C ALA A 110 -7.95 -18.25 -13.21
N GLY A 111 -9.07 -18.94 -13.36
CA GLY A 111 -10.13 -18.55 -14.27
C GLY A 111 -10.96 -17.39 -13.73
N VAL A 112 -12.07 -17.10 -14.43
CA VAL A 112 -13.03 -16.04 -14.08
C VAL A 112 -13.49 -16.18 -12.63
N ASN A 113 -13.50 -15.05 -11.90
CA ASN A 113 -13.90 -14.96 -10.49
C ASN A 113 -13.06 -15.85 -9.54
N GLY A 114 -11.86 -16.26 -9.94
CA GLY A 114 -10.93 -17.00 -9.09
C GLY A 114 -11.36 -18.42 -8.70
N VAL A 115 -12.43 -18.98 -9.27
CA VAL A 115 -13.04 -20.25 -8.81
C VAL A 115 -12.18 -21.46 -9.11
N ARG A 116 -11.63 -21.56 -10.32
CA ARG A 116 -10.74 -22.64 -10.73
C ARG A 116 -9.31 -22.14 -10.81
N SER A 117 -8.40 -22.84 -10.17
CA SER A 117 -6.96 -22.63 -10.31
C SER A 117 -6.50 -23.04 -11.72
N MET A 118 -5.43 -22.44 -12.22
CA MET A 118 -4.85 -22.76 -13.53
C MET A 118 -3.39 -23.20 -13.36
N ILE A 119 -3.00 -24.28 -14.03
CA ILE A 119 -1.60 -24.67 -14.17
C ILE A 119 -0.96 -23.76 -15.21
N VAL A 120 0.06 -23.04 -14.82
CA VAL A 120 0.72 -22.04 -15.65
C VAL A 120 2.23 -22.19 -15.66
N ASP A 121 2.80 -22.16 -16.87
CA ASP A 121 4.22 -21.89 -17.05
C ASP A 121 4.44 -20.37 -16.94
N LEU A 122 4.99 -19.92 -15.82
CA LEU A 122 5.22 -18.49 -15.57
C LEU A 122 6.20 -17.86 -16.58
N ALA A 123 7.10 -18.64 -17.19
CA ALA A 123 8.01 -18.13 -18.21
C ALA A 123 7.25 -17.70 -19.48
N ARG A 124 6.19 -18.40 -19.86
CA ARG A 124 5.33 -18.05 -21.00
C ARG A 124 4.48 -16.78 -20.78
N THR A 125 4.39 -16.32 -19.55
CA THR A 125 3.66 -15.09 -19.21
C THR A 125 4.57 -13.87 -19.06
N ALA A 126 5.88 -14.03 -19.23
CA ALA A 126 6.83 -12.94 -19.19
C ALA A 126 6.63 -11.99 -20.37
N PRO A 127 6.47 -10.67 -20.14
CA PRO A 127 6.47 -9.71 -21.23
C PRO A 127 7.88 -9.60 -21.86
N SER A 128 7.97 -9.07 -23.06
CA SER A 128 9.25 -8.88 -23.74
C SER A 128 10.19 -8.03 -22.89
N GLY A 129 11.40 -8.56 -22.64
CA GLY A 129 12.42 -7.88 -21.84
C GLY A 129 12.27 -8.04 -20.32
N TRP A 130 11.32 -8.85 -19.85
CA TRP A 130 11.08 -9.07 -18.41
C TRP A 130 12.33 -9.58 -17.67
N GLU A 131 13.16 -10.36 -18.34
CA GLU A 131 14.44 -10.87 -17.81
C GLU A 131 15.48 -9.77 -17.53
N ARG A 132 15.27 -8.57 -18.09
CA ARG A 132 16.11 -7.38 -17.88
C ARG A 132 15.46 -6.35 -16.97
N ASP A 133 14.23 -6.59 -16.54
CA ASP A 133 13.56 -5.71 -15.60
C ASP A 133 14.28 -5.74 -14.25
N VAL A 134 14.59 -4.57 -13.73
CA VAL A 134 15.27 -4.40 -12.45
C VAL A 134 14.56 -3.35 -11.61
N ARG A 135 14.51 -3.58 -10.32
CA ARG A 135 13.98 -2.61 -9.35
C ARG A 135 14.73 -1.29 -9.47
N PRO A 136 14.02 -0.14 -9.52
CA PRO A 136 14.67 1.17 -9.53
C PRO A 136 15.49 1.40 -8.26
N ASN A 137 16.72 1.86 -8.39
CA ASN A 137 17.53 2.30 -7.25
C ASN A 137 17.08 3.70 -6.83
N ILE A 138 16.30 3.80 -5.76
CA ILE A 138 15.68 5.05 -5.29
C ILE A 138 16.36 5.50 -4.00
N PRO A 139 17.15 6.61 -4.03
CA PRO A 139 17.78 7.17 -2.85
C PRO A 139 16.74 7.50 -1.75
N PRO A 140 17.07 7.32 -0.45
CA PRO A 140 16.11 7.54 0.64
C PRO A 140 15.41 8.90 0.61
N ALA A 141 16.10 9.99 0.28
CA ALA A 141 15.51 11.33 0.21
C ALA A 141 14.49 11.50 -0.93
N GLN A 142 14.52 10.64 -1.95
CA GLN A 142 13.56 10.64 -3.06
C GLN A 142 12.39 9.71 -2.81
N ARG A 143 12.42 8.90 -1.76
CA ARG A 143 11.33 7.99 -1.40
C ARG A 143 10.11 8.79 -0.98
N ALA A 144 9.10 8.81 -1.82
CA ALA A 144 7.76 9.33 -1.55
C ALA A 144 6.77 8.42 -2.26
N VAL A 145 5.71 8.03 -1.55
CA VAL A 145 4.70 7.07 -2.02
C VAL A 145 3.46 7.81 -2.48
N TRP A 146 2.92 7.43 -3.63
CA TRP A 146 1.66 7.91 -4.20
C TRP A 146 0.69 6.74 -4.33
N GLU A 147 -0.39 6.74 -3.55
CA GLU A 147 -1.35 5.65 -3.48
C GLU A 147 -2.45 5.80 -4.52
N VAL A 148 -2.72 4.73 -5.27
CA VAL A 148 -3.80 4.72 -6.27
C VAL A 148 -4.39 3.32 -6.48
N SER A 149 -5.71 3.25 -6.78
CA SER A 149 -6.33 2.07 -7.36
C SER A 149 -6.02 1.97 -8.86
N VAL A 150 -5.74 0.77 -9.34
CA VAL A 150 -5.59 0.50 -10.80
C VAL A 150 -6.82 1.03 -11.57
N ARG A 151 -8.00 0.86 -10.98
CA ARG A 151 -9.26 1.34 -11.56
C ARG A 151 -9.31 2.86 -11.66
N ASP A 152 -9.00 3.55 -10.58
CA ASP A 152 -9.14 5.02 -10.47
C ASP A 152 -8.16 5.75 -11.37
N PHE A 153 -6.97 5.17 -11.60
CA PHE A 153 -5.87 5.79 -12.32
C PHE A 153 -6.25 6.34 -13.69
N SER A 154 -7.06 5.59 -14.45
CA SER A 154 -7.36 5.93 -15.85
C SER A 154 -8.82 5.80 -16.25
N GLN A 155 -9.71 5.52 -15.29
CA GLN A 155 -11.15 5.31 -15.57
C GLN A 155 -11.80 6.54 -16.20
N ASP A 156 -11.32 7.75 -15.90
CA ASP A 156 -11.77 8.97 -16.53
C ASP A 156 -11.47 8.98 -18.03
N ALA A 157 -12.47 9.33 -18.85
CA ALA A 157 -12.28 9.50 -20.29
C ALA A 157 -11.27 10.61 -20.62
N ALA A 158 -11.19 11.65 -19.76
CA ALA A 158 -10.23 12.73 -19.88
C ALA A 158 -8.78 12.29 -19.70
N SER A 159 -8.52 11.08 -19.17
CA SER A 159 -7.16 10.53 -19.02
C SER A 159 -6.38 10.40 -20.33
N GLY A 160 -7.05 10.42 -21.51
CA GLY A 160 -6.43 10.17 -22.79
C GLY A 160 -6.04 8.70 -23.03
N VAL A 161 -6.31 7.82 -22.07
CA VAL A 161 -6.10 6.38 -22.22
C VAL A 161 -7.17 5.80 -23.15
N ARG A 162 -6.76 4.92 -24.06
CA ARG A 162 -7.69 4.25 -24.98
C ARG A 162 -8.77 3.46 -24.24
N PRO A 163 -10.02 3.46 -24.70
CA PRO A 163 -11.16 2.93 -23.95
C PRO A 163 -10.99 1.49 -23.43
N ALA A 164 -10.39 0.60 -24.22
CA ALA A 164 -10.17 -0.79 -23.84
C ALA A 164 -9.21 -0.99 -22.65
N TRP A 165 -8.40 0.00 -22.33
CA TRP A 165 -7.39 -0.06 -21.25
C TRP A 165 -7.75 0.75 -20.01
N ARG A 166 -8.80 1.58 -20.08
CA ARG A 166 -9.21 2.40 -18.93
C ARG A 166 -9.56 1.54 -17.72
N GLY A 167 -8.97 1.88 -16.58
CA GLY A 167 -9.16 1.16 -15.33
C GLY A 167 -8.55 -0.24 -15.29
N LYS A 168 -7.54 -0.51 -16.12
CA LYS A 168 -6.87 -1.80 -16.27
C LYS A 168 -5.35 -1.67 -16.15
N TYR A 169 -4.64 -2.79 -15.92
CA TYR A 169 -3.17 -2.85 -15.88
C TYR A 169 -2.52 -2.14 -17.08
N MET A 170 -3.06 -2.38 -18.27
CA MET A 170 -2.53 -1.86 -19.52
C MET A 170 -2.56 -0.33 -19.62
N ALA A 171 -3.36 0.36 -18.81
CA ALA A 171 -3.37 1.82 -18.78
C ALA A 171 -2.02 2.42 -18.36
N PHE A 172 -1.28 1.73 -17.51
CA PHE A 172 0.04 2.15 -17.04
C PHE A 172 1.14 2.03 -18.12
N THR A 173 0.91 1.23 -19.15
CA THR A 173 1.87 1.03 -20.26
C THR A 173 1.72 2.07 -21.36
N GLN A 174 0.57 2.79 -21.43
CA GLN A 174 0.32 3.73 -22.51
C GLN A 174 1.15 5.00 -22.34
N GLN A 175 2.08 5.21 -23.25
CA GLN A 175 2.92 6.41 -23.29
C GLN A 175 2.19 7.59 -23.96
N GLY A 176 2.61 8.82 -23.65
CA GLY A 176 2.14 10.02 -24.32
C GLY A 176 0.69 10.40 -24.01
N THR A 177 0.09 9.87 -22.92
CA THR A 177 -1.28 10.26 -22.52
C THR A 177 -1.33 11.71 -22.07
N THR A 178 -2.35 12.42 -22.57
CA THR A 178 -2.61 13.82 -22.23
C THR A 178 -4.10 14.04 -22.00
N LEU A 179 -4.45 15.14 -21.32
CA LEU A 179 -5.82 15.52 -21.00
C LEU A 179 -6.65 15.62 -22.29
N HIS A 180 -7.69 14.81 -22.39
CA HIS A 180 -8.52 14.70 -23.61
C HIS A 180 -7.73 14.43 -24.91
N GLY A 181 -6.46 14.02 -24.82
CA GLY A 181 -5.60 13.85 -26.01
C GLY A 181 -5.09 15.15 -26.60
N ASP A 182 -5.00 16.23 -25.83
CA ASP A 182 -4.61 17.58 -26.30
C ASP A 182 -3.12 17.70 -26.65
N GLY A 183 -2.30 16.72 -26.33
CA GLY A 183 -0.84 16.72 -26.60
C GLY A 183 -0.01 17.64 -25.70
N ILE A 184 -0.62 18.32 -24.72
CA ILE A 184 0.01 19.37 -23.90
C ILE A 184 0.05 18.99 -22.41
N HIS A 185 -1.10 18.60 -21.83
CA HIS A 185 -1.27 18.39 -20.40
C HIS A 185 -1.12 16.90 -20.06
N PRO A 186 0.03 16.47 -19.50
CA PRO A 186 0.28 15.06 -19.27
C PRO A 186 -0.66 14.47 -18.23
N THR A 187 -1.09 13.22 -18.47
CA THR A 187 -1.91 12.40 -17.57
C THR A 187 -1.22 11.07 -17.28
N CYS A 188 -1.76 10.31 -16.38
CA CYS A 188 -1.34 8.94 -16.08
C CYS A 188 0.18 8.80 -15.85
N LEU A 189 0.87 7.88 -16.54
CA LEU A 189 2.31 7.64 -16.35
C LEU A 189 3.16 8.89 -16.65
N ASN A 190 2.81 9.65 -17.67
CA ASN A 190 3.53 10.89 -17.99
C ASN A 190 3.36 11.97 -16.92
N TYR A 191 2.19 12.02 -16.28
CA TYR A 191 1.95 12.89 -15.13
C TYR A 191 2.83 12.48 -13.93
N LEU A 192 2.90 11.19 -13.59
CA LEU A 192 3.75 10.69 -12.50
C LEU A 192 5.22 11.03 -12.72
N LYS A 193 5.72 10.87 -13.95
CA LYS A 193 7.10 11.27 -14.31
C LYS A 193 7.33 12.76 -14.10
N ARG A 194 6.35 13.61 -14.43
CA ARG A 194 6.41 15.06 -14.24
C ARG A 194 6.31 15.45 -12.77
N LEU A 195 5.43 14.80 -12.00
CA LEU A 195 5.27 15.04 -10.56
C LEU A 195 6.56 14.72 -9.79
N GLY A 196 7.27 13.67 -10.20
CA GLY A 196 8.56 13.28 -9.62
C GLY A 196 8.44 12.35 -8.42
N VAL A 197 7.26 11.79 -8.16
CA VAL A 197 7.08 10.72 -7.19
C VAL A 197 7.85 9.46 -7.61
N LYS A 198 8.36 8.70 -6.64
CA LYS A 198 9.25 7.57 -6.91
C LYS A 198 8.68 6.21 -6.54
N TYR A 199 7.61 6.15 -5.77
CA TYR A 199 6.87 4.92 -5.51
C TYR A 199 5.39 5.13 -5.81
N VAL A 200 4.79 4.14 -6.46
CA VAL A 200 3.33 4.01 -6.60
C VAL A 200 2.90 2.84 -5.72
N GLN A 201 2.07 3.13 -4.70
CA GLN A 201 1.36 2.09 -3.99
C GLN A 201 0.06 1.78 -4.73
N LEU A 202 -0.06 0.55 -5.19
CA LEU A 202 -1.28 0.04 -5.77
C LEU A 202 -2.18 -0.54 -4.67
N MET A 203 -3.40 -0.02 -4.53
CA MET A 203 -4.45 -0.69 -3.75
C MET A 203 -4.58 -2.13 -4.24
N PRO A 204 -5.19 -3.06 -3.47
CA PRO A 204 -5.05 -4.49 -3.72
C PRO A 204 -5.15 -4.92 -5.19
N ILE A 205 -4.15 -5.67 -5.66
CA ILE A 205 -4.04 -6.17 -7.03
C ILE A 205 -4.07 -7.69 -7.13
N PHE A 206 -4.17 -8.41 -6.01
CA PHE A 206 -4.48 -9.82 -6.04
C PHE A 206 -6.00 -10.04 -6.13
N ASP A 207 -6.40 -11.25 -6.53
CA ASP A 207 -7.76 -11.64 -6.85
C ASP A 207 -8.72 -11.45 -5.66
N PHE A 208 -9.78 -10.67 -5.86
CA PHE A 208 -10.78 -10.33 -4.85
C PHE A 208 -12.22 -10.62 -5.33
N GLY A 209 -13.12 -10.90 -4.38
CA GLY A 209 -14.39 -11.57 -4.67
C GLY A 209 -15.59 -10.68 -4.95
N SER A 210 -15.49 -9.35 -4.75
CA SER A 210 -16.67 -8.47 -4.81
C SER A 210 -17.00 -7.91 -6.18
N VAL A 211 -16.15 -8.14 -7.19
CA VAL A 211 -16.35 -7.74 -8.57
C VAL A 211 -16.55 -8.99 -9.43
N ASP A 212 -17.66 -9.10 -10.12
CA ASP A 212 -17.95 -10.21 -11.04
C ASP A 212 -17.25 -9.96 -12.39
N GLU A 213 -16.14 -10.66 -12.62
CA GLU A 213 -15.31 -10.55 -13.83
C GLU A 213 -16.05 -10.93 -15.11
N ALA A 214 -17.11 -11.76 -15.01
CA ALA A 214 -17.92 -12.17 -16.16
C ALA A 214 -18.89 -11.09 -16.63
N LYS A 215 -19.08 -10.02 -15.88
CA LYS A 215 -20.01 -8.93 -16.17
C LYS A 215 -19.30 -7.63 -16.55
N PRO A 216 -20.00 -6.74 -17.29
CA PRO A 216 -19.44 -5.42 -17.61
C PRO A 216 -19.05 -4.64 -16.34
N LEU A 217 -17.80 -4.16 -16.28
CA LEU A 217 -17.24 -3.47 -15.12
C LEU A 217 -17.73 -2.03 -14.93
N LEU A 218 -18.52 -1.49 -15.88
CA LEU A 218 -18.91 -0.07 -15.89
C LEU A 218 -19.65 0.37 -14.61
N ARG A 219 -20.41 -0.55 -14.00
CA ARG A 219 -21.21 -0.27 -12.79
C ARG A 219 -20.72 -1.00 -11.55
N GLN A 220 -19.62 -1.72 -11.64
CA GLN A 220 -19.02 -2.44 -10.55
C GLN A 220 -17.79 -1.70 -10.04
N TYR A 221 -17.64 -1.60 -8.73
CA TYR A 221 -16.48 -1.00 -8.10
C TYR A 221 -16.29 -1.57 -6.70
N ASN A 222 -15.06 -1.88 -6.39
CA ASN A 222 -14.59 -2.12 -5.03
C ASN A 222 -13.12 -1.69 -4.94
N TRP A 223 -12.66 -1.36 -3.74
CA TRP A 223 -11.24 -1.08 -3.51
C TRP A 223 -10.37 -2.34 -3.59
N GLY A 224 -10.95 -3.54 -3.36
CA GLY A 224 -10.25 -4.82 -3.43
C GLY A 224 -9.83 -5.41 -2.08
N TYR A 225 -10.31 -4.88 -0.95
CA TYR A 225 -10.02 -5.41 0.39
C TYR A 225 -10.92 -6.59 0.78
N ASP A 226 -11.20 -7.46 -0.15
CA ASP A 226 -12.00 -8.69 0.01
C ASP A 226 -11.35 -9.87 -0.74
N PRO A 227 -10.14 -10.29 -0.29
CA PRO A 227 -9.27 -11.22 -1.01
C PRO A 227 -9.86 -12.62 -1.11
N THR A 228 -9.63 -13.27 -2.26
CA THR A 228 -10.01 -14.66 -2.55
C THR A 228 -8.77 -15.53 -2.79
N ASN A 229 -7.88 -15.13 -3.70
CA ASN A 229 -6.65 -15.83 -4.05
C ASN A 229 -5.43 -14.92 -3.91
N PHE A 230 -4.60 -15.14 -2.91
CA PHE A 230 -3.49 -14.26 -2.56
C PHE A 230 -2.30 -14.26 -3.53
N ASN A 231 -2.17 -15.27 -4.40
CA ASN A 231 -1.06 -15.40 -5.34
C ASN A 231 -1.48 -15.25 -6.81
N VAL A 232 -2.69 -14.78 -7.05
CA VAL A 232 -3.27 -14.58 -8.39
C VAL A 232 -3.53 -13.09 -8.59
N PRO A 233 -3.09 -12.46 -9.69
CA PRO A 233 -3.46 -11.08 -10.00
C PRO A 233 -4.97 -10.94 -10.27
N GLU A 234 -5.54 -9.79 -9.90
CA GLU A 234 -6.96 -9.47 -10.09
C GLU A 234 -7.36 -9.50 -11.57
N GLY A 235 -8.41 -10.26 -11.87
CA GLY A 235 -8.86 -10.45 -13.25
C GLY A 235 -9.65 -9.29 -13.81
N SER A 236 -10.38 -8.53 -12.98
CA SER A 236 -11.13 -7.35 -13.46
C SER A 236 -10.22 -6.23 -13.98
N TYR A 237 -8.94 -6.23 -13.58
CA TYR A 237 -7.92 -5.31 -14.10
C TYR A 237 -7.24 -5.80 -15.38
N SER A 238 -7.49 -7.06 -15.79
CA SER A 238 -7.03 -7.63 -17.05
C SER A 238 -7.92 -7.25 -18.22
N THR A 239 -7.38 -7.22 -19.44
CA THR A 239 -8.19 -7.03 -20.66
C THR A 239 -9.00 -8.26 -21.02
N ASP A 240 -8.58 -9.45 -20.58
CA ASP A 240 -9.29 -10.71 -20.77
C ASP A 240 -9.22 -11.58 -19.49
N PRO A 241 -10.23 -11.48 -18.60
CA PRO A 241 -10.27 -12.26 -17.37
C PRO A 241 -10.56 -13.76 -17.59
N THR A 242 -11.00 -14.16 -18.81
CA THR A 242 -11.30 -15.56 -19.12
C THR A 242 -10.04 -16.41 -19.29
N ARG A 243 -8.88 -15.78 -19.45
CA ARG A 243 -7.59 -16.41 -19.66
C ARG A 243 -6.62 -16.04 -18.51
N GLY A 244 -6.35 -17.00 -17.64
CA GLY A 244 -5.54 -16.77 -16.43
C GLY A 244 -4.12 -16.25 -16.70
N GLU A 245 -3.50 -16.59 -17.83
CA GLU A 245 -2.17 -16.09 -18.20
C GLU A 245 -2.17 -14.62 -18.61
N VAL A 246 -3.30 -14.07 -19.07
CA VAL A 246 -3.37 -12.67 -19.50
C VAL A 246 -3.23 -11.72 -18.32
N ARG A 247 -3.92 -12.00 -17.20
CA ARG A 247 -3.82 -11.18 -15.98
C ARG A 247 -2.38 -11.12 -15.42
N ILE A 248 -1.64 -12.23 -15.52
CA ILE A 248 -0.24 -12.29 -15.09
C ILE A 248 0.63 -11.40 -15.98
N ARG A 249 0.54 -11.59 -17.29
CA ARG A 249 1.34 -10.83 -18.26
C ARG A 249 1.10 -9.34 -18.15
N GLU A 250 -0.17 -8.91 -18.13
CA GLU A 250 -0.53 -7.49 -18.08
C GLU A 250 -0.14 -6.83 -16.75
N CYS A 251 -0.22 -7.55 -15.63
CA CYS A 251 0.28 -7.08 -14.35
C CYS A 251 1.81 -6.87 -14.40
N ARG A 252 2.57 -7.79 -14.99
CA ARG A 252 4.02 -7.65 -15.21
C ARG A 252 4.33 -6.50 -16.17
N GLU A 253 3.57 -6.31 -17.26
CA GLU A 253 3.73 -5.18 -18.19
C GLU A 253 3.53 -3.83 -17.49
N MET A 254 2.53 -3.72 -16.60
CA MET A 254 2.32 -2.54 -15.76
C MET A 254 3.54 -2.25 -14.90
N ILE A 255 4.06 -3.24 -14.18
CA ILE A 255 5.22 -3.09 -13.30
C ILE A 255 6.46 -2.69 -14.09
N ALA A 256 6.74 -3.38 -15.21
CA ALA A 256 7.85 -3.03 -16.09
C ALA A 256 7.77 -1.59 -16.63
N ALA A 257 6.56 -1.11 -16.94
CA ALA A 257 6.37 0.27 -17.42
C ALA A 257 6.64 1.31 -16.32
N LEU A 258 6.30 1.01 -15.05
CA LEU A 258 6.62 1.86 -13.90
C LEU A 258 8.12 1.84 -13.62
N HIS A 259 8.77 0.67 -13.63
CA HIS A 259 10.23 0.53 -13.47
C HIS A 259 10.99 1.30 -14.56
N ALA A 260 10.58 1.17 -15.83
CA ALA A 260 11.16 1.93 -16.94
C ALA A 260 11.01 3.45 -16.78
N ALA A 261 10.03 3.89 -15.99
CA ALA A 261 9.87 5.30 -15.62
C ALA A 261 10.68 5.71 -14.37
N GLY A 262 11.43 4.79 -13.76
CA GLY A 262 12.18 5.00 -12.51
C GLY A 262 11.28 5.11 -11.29
N ILE A 263 10.14 4.39 -11.30
CA ILE A 263 9.12 4.37 -10.24
C ILE A 263 8.99 2.94 -9.72
N GLY A 264 9.24 2.75 -8.42
CA GLY A 264 9.02 1.48 -7.73
C GLY A 264 7.55 1.22 -7.45
N VAL A 265 7.18 -0.05 -7.30
CA VAL A 265 5.81 -0.49 -7.06
C VAL A 265 5.67 -1.05 -5.65
N VAL A 266 4.77 -0.48 -4.87
CA VAL A 266 4.36 -1.01 -3.57
C VAL A 266 3.02 -1.71 -3.74
N MET A 267 2.94 -2.96 -3.30
CA MET A 267 1.71 -3.74 -3.31
C MET A 267 1.01 -3.66 -1.95
N ASP A 268 -0.25 -3.29 -1.97
CA ASP A 268 -1.12 -3.37 -0.79
C ASP A 268 -1.58 -4.82 -0.59
N VAL A 269 -1.30 -5.39 0.58
CA VAL A 269 -1.56 -6.80 0.89
C VAL A 269 -2.52 -6.96 2.06
N VAL A 270 -3.53 -7.80 1.87
CA VAL A 270 -4.68 -7.98 2.77
C VAL A 270 -4.73 -9.44 3.24
N TYR A 271 -3.67 -9.91 3.93
CA TYR A 271 -3.67 -11.29 4.46
C TYR A 271 -4.43 -11.40 5.79
N ASN A 272 -4.84 -10.30 6.38
CA ASN A 272 -5.51 -10.28 7.70
C ASN A 272 -6.88 -10.98 7.70
N HIS A 273 -7.53 -11.14 6.55
CA HIS A 273 -8.80 -11.84 6.39
C HIS A 273 -8.99 -12.35 4.96
N THR A 274 -10.06 -13.07 4.72
CA THR A 274 -10.55 -13.46 3.39
C THR A 274 -11.97 -12.97 3.19
N TYR A 275 -12.37 -12.76 1.93
CA TYR A 275 -13.71 -12.27 1.57
C TYR A 275 -14.85 -13.10 2.20
N ARG A 276 -14.67 -14.43 2.24
CA ARG A 276 -15.62 -15.37 2.85
C ARG A 276 -14.87 -16.42 3.65
N THR A 277 -15.54 -17.05 4.58
CA THR A 277 -15.01 -18.21 5.30
C THR A 277 -14.89 -19.44 4.40
N GLU A 278 -15.73 -19.56 3.35
CA GLU A 278 -15.60 -20.56 2.29
C GLU A 278 -14.57 -20.10 1.26
N ASN A 279 -13.31 -20.41 1.50
CA ASN A 279 -12.16 -20.01 0.68
C ASN A 279 -11.14 -21.14 0.60
N PRO A 280 -10.15 -21.07 -0.31
CA PRO A 280 -9.18 -22.15 -0.50
C PRO A 280 -8.46 -22.57 0.78
N LEU A 281 -8.09 -21.65 1.67
CA LEU A 281 -7.41 -21.97 2.91
C LEU A 281 -8.30 -22.78 3.86
N ASN A 282 -9.52 -22.31 4.09
CA ASN A 282 -10.45 -22.93 5.05
C ASN A 282 -11.10 -24.21 4.51
N ASN A 283 -11.33 -24.29 3.18
CA ASN A 283 -11.85 -25.50 2.56
C ASN A 283 -10.81 -26.63 2.56
N THR A 284 -9.51 -26.28 2.52
CA THR A 284 -8.41 -27.24 2.55
C THR A 284 -8.10 -27.73 3.97
N VAL A 285 -7.98 -26.81 4.94
CA VAL A 285 -7.73 -27.15 6.36
C VAL A 285 -8.68 -26.31 7.22
N PRO A 286 -9.90 -26.80 7.46
CA PRO A 286 -10.91 -26.05 8.20
C PRO A 286 -10.39 -25.49 9.52
N TYR A 287 -10.60 -24.18 9.75
CA TYR A 287 -10.21 -23.41 10.93
C TYR A 287 -8.70 -23.19 11.15
N TYR A 288 -7.80 -23.86 10.43
CA TYR A 288 -6.37 -23.75 10.72
C TYR A 288 -5.81 -22.35 10.48
N PHE A 289 -6.20 -21.71 9.38
CA PHE A 289 -5.64 -20.42 8.99
C PHE A 289 -6.32 -19.22 9.68
N PHE A 290 -7.34 -19.47 10.50
CA PHE A 290 -8.14 -18.44 11.14
C PHE A 290 -8.16 -18.58 12.64
N ARG A 291 -8.10 -17.44 13.33
CA ARG A 291 -8.30 -17.37 14.79
C ARG A 291 -9.74 -17.66 15.14
N GLN A 292 -9.92 -18.25 16.31
CA GLN A 292 -11.23 -18.64 16.83
C GLN A 292 -11.48 -18.04 18.22
N ASN A 293 -12.70 -17.61 18.45
CA ASN A 293 -13.21 -17.26 19.77
C ASN A 293 -13.19 -18.48 20.72
N PRO A 294 -13.38 -18.29 22.03
CA PRO A 294 -13.43 -19.41 22.98
C PRO A 294 -14.48 -20.48 22.68
N ASP A 295 -15.61 -20.11 22.06
CA ASP A 295 -16.67 -21.03 21.63
C ASP A 295 -16.36 -21.78 20.31
N GLY A 296 -15.22 -21.45 19.68
CA GLY A 296 -14.78 -22.00 18.42
C GLY A 296 -15.28 -21.28 17.17
N SER A 297 -16.13 -20.28 17.27
CA SER A 297 -16.50 -19.42 16.14
C SER A 297 -15.31 -18.63 15.63
N PHE A 298 -15.36 -18.12 14.37
CA PHE A 298 -14.29 -17.29 13.83
C PHE A 298 -14.18 -15.97 14.59
N SER A 299 -12.96 -15.58 14.94
CA SER A 299 -12.65 -14.23 15.44
C SER A 299 -12.85 -13.20 14.33
N ASN A 300 -13.20 -11.96 14.72
CA ASN A 300 -13.52 -10.88 13.78
C ASN A 300 -12.69 -9.62 14.05
N GLY A 301 -11.42 -9.75 14.38
CA GLY A 301 -10.52 -8.62 14.56
C GLY A 301 -10.35 -7.77 13.31
N SER A 302 -10.61 -8.32 12.12
CA SER A 302 -10.62 -7.57 10.85
C SER A 302 -11.85 -6.68 10.66
N GLY A 303 -12.97 -6.98 11.34
CA GLY A 303 -14.28 -6.40 11.05
C GLY A 303 -14.96 -7.01 9.79
N CYS A 304 -14.34 -8.02 9.16
CA CYS A 304 -14.80 -8.64 7.90
C CYS A 304 -15.27 -10.09 8.07
N GLY A 305 -15.51 -10.55 9.31
CA GLY A 305 -16.09 -11.86 9.62
C GLY A 305 -15.09 -12.98 9.87
N ASN A 306 -13.81 -12.77 9.67
CA ASN A 306 -12.74 -13.70 9.98
C ASN A 306 -11.40 -12.98 10.21
N GLU A 307 -10.41 -13.69 10.75
CA GLU A 307 -9.12 -13.13 11.14
C GLU A 307 -8.02 -14.17 10.97
N PHE A 308 -6.98 -13.85 10.20
CA PHE A 308 -5.88 -14.76 9.88
C PHE A 308 -4.98 -15.03 11.08
N ALA A 309 -4.63 -16.30 11.31
CA ALA A 309 -3.81 -16.76 12.44
C ALA A 309 -2.31 -16.77 12.06
N SER A 310 -1.69 -15.58 11.94
CA SER A 310 -0.29 -15.41 11.51
C SER A 310 0.71 -16.11 12.43
N GLU A 311 0.38 -16.31 13.69
CA GLU A 311 1.21 -17.00 14.69
C GLU A 311 1.31 -18.51 14.48
N ARG A 312 0.44 -19.12 13.68
CA ARG A 312 0.50 -20.56 13.38
C ARG A 312 1.57 -20.85 12.32
N PRO A 313 2.43 -21.88 12.53
CA PRO A 313 3.61 -22.07 11.70
C PRO A 313 3.36 -22.18 10.19
N MET A 314 2.35 -22.94 9.74
CA MET A 314 2.05 -23.05 8.30
C MET A 314 1.30 -21.85 7.76
N ALA A 315 0.60 -21.06 8.60
CA ALA A 315 0.01 -19.80 8.20
C ALA A 315 1.10 -18.71 8.01
N ARG A 316 2.04 -18.60 8.95
CA ARG A 316 3.23 -17.74 8.81
C ARG A 316 4.04 -18.12 7.56
N ARG A 317 4.25 -19.40 7.34
CA ARG A 317 4.92 -19.87 6.14
C ARG A 317 4.19 -19.45 4.87
N TYR A 318 2.87 -19.67 4.80
CA TYR A 318 2.05 -19.24 3.65
C TYR A 318 2.20 -17.74 3.37
N LEU A 319 2.16 -16.92 4.41
CA LEU A 319 2.36 -15.48 4.32
C LEU A 319 3.74 -15.15 3.70
N ILE A 320 4.81 -15.75 4.23
CA ILE A 320 6.17 -15.54 3.73
C ILE A 320 6.33 -16.02 2.29
N ASP A 321 5.84 -17.22 1.96
CA ASP A 321 5.91 -17.78 0.61
C ASP A 321 5.20 -16.87 -0.41
N SER A 322 4.04 -16.32 -0.05
CA SER A 322 3.28 -15.40 -0.90
C SER A 322 4.00 -14.07 -1.12
N ILE A 323 4.52 -13.45 -0.07
CA ILE A 323 5.32 -12.21 -0.18
C ILE A 323 6.57 -12.42 -1.05
N LEU A 324 7.29 -13.52 -0.83
CA LEU A 324 8.47 -13.85 -1.64
C LEU A 324 8.11 -14.13 -3.10
N TYR A 325 6.95 -14.74 -3.36
CA TYR A 325 6.45 -14.95 -4.73
C TYR A 325 6.24 -13.62 -5.44
N TRP A 326 5.52 -12.68 -4.85
CA TRP A 326 5.30 -11.36 -5.43
C TRP A 326 6.60 -10.57 -5.60
N ALA A 327 7.52 -10.66 -4.62
CA ALA A 327 8.82 -10.00 -4.71
C ALA A 327 9.70 -10.57 -5.82
N LYS A 328 9.65 -11.88 -6.10
CA LYS A 328 10.49 -12.56 -7.09
C LYS A 328 9.89 -12.54 -8.49
N GLU A 329 8.61 -12.92 -8.59
CA GLU A 329 7.96 -13.14 -9.88
C GLU A 329 7.39 -11.86 -10.50
N TYR A 330 7.10 -10.84 -9.68
CA TYR A 330 6.57 -9.55 -10.11
C TYR A 330 7.50 -8.38 -9.79
N HIS A 331 8.68 -8.63 -9.25
CA HIS A 331 9.69 -7.62 -8.90
C HIS A 331 9.15 -6.48 -8.02
N ILE A 332 8.17 -6.76 -7.15
CA ILE A 332 7.55 -5.76 -6.26
C ILE A 332 8.61 -5.11 -5.35
N ASP A 333 8.58 -3.78 -5.24
CA ASP A 333 9.56 -2.96 -4.52
C ASP A 333 9.14 -2.61 -3.10
N GLY A 334 7.94 -2.95 -2.71
CA GLY A 334 7.44 -2.71 -1.35
C GLY A 334 6.12 -3.39 -1.08
N PHE A 335 5.82 -3.57 0.20
CA PHE A 335 4.55 -4.14 0.67
C PHE A 335 3.95 -3.25 1.75
N ARG A 336 2.67 -2.91 1.59
CA ARG A 336 1.85 -2.26 2.63
C ARG A 336 0.90 -3.30 3.21
N PHE A 337 0.99 -3.55 4.49
CA PHE A 337 0.11 -4.48 5.20
C PHE A 337 -1.15 -3.76 5.68
N ASP A 338 -2.28 -4.17 5.14
CA ASP A 338 -3.60 -3.81 5.64
C ASP A 338 -3.78 -4.35 7.06
N LEU A 339 -4.34 -3.52 7.99
CA LEU A 339 -4.55 -3.89 9.39
C LEU A 339 -3.36 -4.67 9.98
N MET A 340 -2.14 -4.15 9.85
CA MET A 340 -0.92 -4.81 10.32
C MET A 340 -0.97 -5.15 11.81
N GLY A 341 -1.76 -4.41 12.60
CA GLY A 341 -2.02 -4.70 14.01
C GLY A 341 -2.69 -6.04 14.28
N LEU A 342 -3.19 -6.74 13.25
CA LEU A 342 -3.73 -8.10 13.37
C LEU A 342 -2.68 -9.20 13.22
N TYR A 343 -1.43 -8.86 12.89
CA TYR A 343 -0.34 -9.83 12.82
C TYR A 343 0.52 -9.77 14.07
N ASP A 344 1.07 -10.90 14.48
CA ASP A 344 2.08 -10.90 15.52
C ASP A 344 3.40 -10.28 15.00
N ALA A 345 4.10 -9.56 15.86
CA ALA A 345 5.35 -8.87 15.52
C ALA A 345 6.43 -9.84 15.02
N GLU A 346 6.46 -11.09 15.53
CA GLU A 346 7.38 -12.13 15.08
C GLU A 346 7.16 -12.48 13.60
N SER A 347 5.89 -12.62 13.17
CA SER A 347 5.55 -12.91 11.77
C SER A 347 5.94 -11.77 10.83
N ILE A 348 5.70 -10.51 11.19
CA ILE A 348 6.11 -9.35 10.38
C ILE A 348 7.64 -9.24 10.31
N ASN A 349 8.34 -9.47 11.43
CA ASN A 349 9.80 -9.51 11.43
C ASN A 349 10.35 -10.68 10.58
N ALA A 350 9.68 -11.84 10.59
CA ALA A 350 10.05 -12.97 9.74
C ALA A 350 9.85 -12.67 8.25
N VAL A 351 8.79 -11.95 7.86
CA VAL A 351 8.60 -11.42 6.50
C VAL A 351 9.75 -10.48 6.14
N ARG A 352 10.14 -9.54 7.03
CA ARG A 352 11.27 -8.64 6.78
C ARG A 352 12.58 -9.40 6.57
N ALA A 353 12.86 -10.37 7.43
CA ALA A 353 14.05 -11.21 7.32
C ALA A 353 14.08 -12.03 6.03
N ALA A 354 12.93 -12.57 5.60
CA ALA A 354 12.80 -13.30 4.35
C ALA A 354 13.05 -12.41 3.12
N LEU A 355 12.49 -11.19 3.12
CA LEU A 355 12.77 -10.20 2.07
C LEU A 355 14.24 -9.83 2.03
N ASP A 356 14.90 -9.64 3.20
CA ASP A 356 16.32 -9.29 3.29
C ASP A 356 17.25 -10.35 2.67
N SER A 357 16.81 -11.60 2.61
CA SER A 357 17.55 -12.70 1.98
C SER A 357 17.58 -12.63 0.46
N LEU A 358 16.73 -11.80 -0.16
CA LEU A 358 16.71 -11.62 -1.62
C LEU A 358 17.82 -10.65 -2.08
N PRO A 359 18.35 -10.80 -3.30
CA PRO A 359 19.19 -9.78 -3.92
C PRO A 359 18.48 -8.42 -3.95
N GLY A 360 19.10 -7.38 -3.35
CA GLY A 360 18.50 -6.04 -3.21
C GLY A 360 17.29 -5.99 -2.25
N GLY A 361 17.01 -7.07 -1.52
CA GLY A 361 15.83 -7.20 -0.66
C GLY A 361 15.78 -6.22 0.51
N ARG A 362 16.96 -5.72 0.95
CA ARG A 362 17.03 -4.69 2.01
C ARG A 362 16.39 -3.36 1.62
N ASP A 363 16.28 -3.07 0.31
CA ASP A 363 15.65 -1.86 -0.21
C ASP A 363 14.16 -2.01 -0.49
N ILE A 364 13.61 -3.23 -0.41
CA ILE A 364 12.17 -3.47 -0.50
C ILE A 364 11.50 -2.83 0.72
N LEU A 365 10.58 -1.90 0.47
CA LEU A 365 9.82 -1.23 1.53
C LEU A 365 8.89 -2.23 2.23
N LEU A 366 8.73 -2.09 3.55
CA LEU A 366 7.77 -2.85 4.33
C LEU A 366 7.15 -1.93 5.38
N TYR A 367 5.85 -1.71 5.30
CA TYR A 367 5.10 -0.91 6.27
C TYR A 367 3.63 -1.33 6.30
N GLY A 368 2.88 -0.85 7.27
CA GLY A 368 1.47 -1.18 7.36
C GLY A 368 0.72 -0.33 8.37
N GLU A 369 -0.57 -0.63 8.49
CA GLU A 369 -1.47 0.02 9.43
C GLU A 369 -1.31 -0.58 10.83
N PRO A 370 -0.92 0.24 11.84
CA PRO A 370 -0.65 -0.27 13.19
C PRO A 370 -1.91 -0.39 14.05
N TRP A 371 -3.04 -0.73 13.46
CA TRP A 371 -4.34 -0.89 14.13
C TRP A 371 -5.08 -2.13 13.64
N GLN A 372 -6.24 -2.39 14.26
CA GLN A 372 -7.17 -3.48 13.98
C GLN A 372 -8.52 -2.91 13.56
N GLY A 373 -9.37 -3.72 12.92
CA GLY A 373 -10.75 -3.39 12.60
C GLY A 373 -11.73 -3.64 13.75
N GLY A 374 -11.36 -4.52 14.70
CA GLY A 374 -12.16 -4.92 15.84
C GLY A 374 -11.35 -5.67 16.89
N ALA A 375 -12.00 -6.28 17.87
CA ALA A 375 -11.34 -7.07 18.91
C ALA A 375 -10.73 -8.36 18.32
N SER A 376 -9.43 -8.55 18.51
CA SER A 376 -8.68 -9.72 18.04
C SER A 376 -8.55 -10.80 19.11
N GLN A 377 -8.41 -12.06 18.67
CA GLN A 377 -7.99 -13.20 19.50
C GLN A 377 -6.49 -13.49 19.38
N LEU A 378 -5.68 -12.53 18.94
CA LEU A 378 -4.24 -12.62 18.97
C LEU A 378 -3.72 -12.46 20.41
N HIS A 379 -3.16 -13.52 20.98
CA HIS A 379 -2.59 -13.53 22.34
C HIS A 379 -1.06 -13.44 22.30
N ARG A 380 -0.50 -12.59 21.43
CA ARG A 380 0.92 -12.32 21.27
C ARG A 380 1.14 -10.82 21.08
N TYR A 381 2.40 -10.38 21.06
CA TYR A 381 2.71 -8.99 20.72
C TYR A 381 2.27 -8.67 19.30
N GLU A 382 1.33 -7.78 19.17
CA GLU A 382 0.79 -7.28 17.90
C GLU A 382 1.79 -6.36 17.20
N ALA A 383 1.79 -6.37 15.86
CA ALA A 383 2.59 -5.43 15.07
C ALA A 383 1.91 -4.05 15.01
N ASN A 384 1.83 -3.35 16.14
CA ASN A 384 1.14 -2.09 16.32
C ASN A 384 2.01 -1.01 16.97
N LYS A 385 1.46 0.19 17.19
CA LYS A 385 2.18 1.32 17.81
C LYS A 385 2.71 1.01 19.21
N ALA A 386 1.95 0.29 20.03
CA ALA A 386 2.34 -0.04 21.40
C ALA A 386 3.57 -0.96 21.45
N ASN A 387 3.78 -1.77 20.41
CA ASN A 387 4.86 -2.72 20.30
C ASN A 387 5.90 -2.31 19.23
N LEU A 388 5.96 -1.04 18.86
CA LEU A 388 6.87 -0.55 17.80
C LEU A 388 8.33 -0.92 18.05
N ALA A 389 8.75 -0.93 19.33
CA ALA A 389 10.08 -1.34 19.74
C ALA A 389 10.39 -2.84 19.47
N MET A 390 9.38 -3.67 19.22
CA MET A 390 9.56 -5.08 18.88
C MET A 390 9.67 -5.31 17.36
N LEU A 391 9.32 -4.32 16.56
CA LEU A 391 9.44 -4.37 15.11
C LEU A 391 10.85 -4.02 14.66
N ASN A 392 11.31 -4.65 13.59
CA ASN A 392 12.56 -4.27 12.95
C ASN A 392 12.51 -2.79 12.51
N GLU A 393 13.62 -2.06 12.64
CA GLU A 393 13.73 -0.64 12.28
C GLU A 393 13.36 -0.29 10.83
N ARG A 394 13.27 -1.29 9.94
CA ARG A 394 12.85 -1.16 8.54
C ARG A 394 11.43 -1.68 8.29
N VAL A 395 10.64 -1.82 9.35
CA VAL A 395 9.18 -2.05 9.28
C VAL A 395 8.50 -0.77 9.69
N GLY A 396 7.91 -0.07 8.73
CA GLY A 396 7.23 1.21 8.95
C GLY A 396 5.79 1.04 9.41
N ILE A 397 5.26 2.08 10.06
CA ILE A 397 3.85 2.19 10.43
C ILE A 397 3.26 3.50 9.90
N PHE A 398 2.02 3.47 9.44
CA PHE A 398 1.26 4.69 9.21
C PHE A 398 1.12 5.47 10.52
N CYS A 399 1.59 6.72 10.53
CA CYS A 399 1.58 7.55 11.73
C CYS A 399 0.32 8.42 11.75
N ASP A 400 -0.76 7.90 12.35
CA ASP A 400 -2.00 8.63 12.56
C ASP A 400 -1.82 9.83 13.51
N ASP A 401 -0.85 9.77 14.43
CA ASP A 401 -0.47 10.93 15.26
C ASP A 401 0.01 12.12 14.41
N THR A 402 0.82 11.87 13.35
CA THR A 402 1.22 12.90 12.38
C THR A 402 0.02 13.40 11.57
N ARG A 403 -0.78 12.47 11.04
CA ARG A 403 -1.97 12.78 10.25
C ARG A 403 -2.93 13.69 11.01
N ASP A 404 -3.28 13.30 12.23
CA ASP A 404 -4.29 13.97 13.03
C ASP A 404 -3.76 15.30 13.62
N ALA A 405 -2.46 15.38 13.92
CA ALA A 405 -1.84 16.65 14.29
C ALA A 405 -1.95 17.69 13.14
N ILE A 406 -1.73 17.26 11.89
CA ILE A 406 -1.74 18.18 10.74
C ILE A 406 -3.17 18.60 10.37
N LYS A 407 -4.09 17.65 10.14
CA LYS A 407 -5.42 17.90 9.56
C LYS A 407 -6.61 17.68 10.49
N GLY A 408 -6.37 17.30 11.76
CA GLY A 408 -7.41 16.88 12.70
C GLY A 408 -7.83 15.43 12.52
N GLY A 409 -8.55 14.90 13.51
CA GLY A 409 -8.98 13.50 13.56
C GLY A 409 -9.83 13.09 12.36
N CYS A 410 -9.67 11.84 11.92
CA CYS A 410 -10.32 11.35 10.70
C CYS A 410 -11.78 10.89 10.93
N PHE A 411 -12.19 10.62 12.18
CA PHE A 411 -13.53 10.15 12.50
C PHE A 411 -14.54 11.29 12.76
N ASP A 412 -14.06 12.52 13.02
CA ASP A 412 -14.87 13.73 13.06
C ASP A 412 -14.52 14.63 11.88
N ALA A 413 -15.48 14.80 10.97
CA ALA A 413 -15.32 15.65 9.79
C ALA A 413 -14.94 17.10 10.12
N ARG A 414 -15.33 17.59 11.31
CA ARG A 414 -15.17 19.01 11.72
C ARG A 414 -14.04 19.24 12.73
N GLU A 415 -13.40 18.20 13.22
CA GLU A 415 -12.26 18.37 14.13
C GLU A 415 -11.10 19.05 13.41
N PRO A 416 -10.67 20.28 13.81
CA PRO A 416 -9.57 20.97 13.15
C PRO A 416 -8.22 20.33 13.50
N GLY A 417 -7.23 20.52 12.65
CA GLY A 417 -5.82 20.24 12.92
C GLY A 417 -4.97 21.50 13.00
N TYR A 418 -3.66 21.31 12.96
CA TYR A 418 -2.71 22.43 12.97
C TYR A 418 -2.94 23.40 11.81
N VAL A 419 -3.20 22.88 10.60
CA VAL A 419 -3.36 23.73 9.40
C VAL A 419 -4.61 24.61 9.42
N GLU A 420 -5.56 24.28 10.32
CA GLU A 420 -6.75 25.12 10.63
C GLU A 420 -6.58 25.92 11.93
N GLY A 421 -5.38 25.93 12.51
CA GLY A 421 -5.08 26.73 13.70
C GLY A 421 -5.52 26.10 15.03
N LYS A 422 -5.66 24.76 15.13
CA LYS A 422 -6.00 24.06 16.39
C LYS A 422 -5.00 24.42 17.49
N PRO A 423 -5.46 24.95 18.64
CA PRO A 423 -4.58 25.27 19.76
C PRO A 423 -3.82 24.03 20.28
N GLY A 424 -2.56 24.19 20.64
CA GLY A 424 -1.73 23.15 21.25
C GLY A 424 -1.13 22.12 20.29
N SER A 425 -1.60 22.01 19.05
CA SER A 425 -1.11 21.04 18.07
C SER A 425 0.35 21.25 17.61
N PHE A 426 0.92 22.41 17.85
CA PHE A 426 2.30 22.75 17.44
C PHE A 426 3.38 21.83 18.08
N TRP A 427 3.13 21.27 19.27
CA TRP A 427 4.03 20.29 19.88
C TRP A 427 4.11 19.00 19.06
N ASP A 428 2.95 18.51 18.62
CA ASP A 428 2.86 17.30 17.80
C ASP A 428 3.48 17.52 16.41
N ILE A 429 3.37 18.74 15.85
CA ILE A 429 4.07 19.10 14.60
C ILE A 429 5.59 19.03 14.78
N GLY A 430 6.11 19.52 15.91
CA GLY A 430 7.53 19.38 16.23
C GLY A 430 7.99 17.92 16.33
N ALA A 431 7.18 17.07 16.95
CA ALA A 431 7.44 15.63 17.03
C ALA A 431 7.36 14.96 15.64
N ALA A 432 6.36 15.32 14.83
CA ALA A 432 6.16 14.81 13.48
C ALA A 432 7.34 15.15 12.55
N VAL A 433 7.87 16.38 12.63
CA VAL A 433 9.07 16.78 11.88
C VAL A 433 10.27 15.88 12.19
N ALA A 434 10.44 15.48 13.46
CA ALA A 434 11.48 14.56 13.91
C ALA A 434 11.13 13.07 13.67
N ALA A 435 10.07 12.76 12.91
CA ALA A 435 9.51 11.42 12.79
C ALA A 435 9.34 10.73 14.16
N TRP A 436 8.89 11.48 15.17
CA TRP A 436 8.67 11.05 16.57
C TRP A 436 9.91 10.51 17.29
N CYS A 437 11.07 10.46 16.65
CA CYS A 437 12.33 9.92 17.25
C CYS A 437 12.80 10.67 18.50
N ARG A 438 12.20 11.82 18.79
CA ARG A 438 12.48 12.64 19.97
C ARG A 438 11.29 12.74 20.93
N SER A 439 10.37 11.76 20.86
CA SER A 439 9.14 11.74 21.65
C SER A 439 9.03 10.44 22.46
N ASP A 440 8.68 10.58 23.74
CA ASP A 440 8.41 9.42 24.60
C ASP A 440 7.05 8.77 24.30
N ARG A 441 6.14 9.50 23.62
CA ARG A 441 4.79 9.00 23.27
C ARG A 441 4.81 7.94 22.17
N LEU A 442 5.72 8.09 21.21
CA LEU A 442 5.91 7.14 20.10
C LEU A 442 7.42 7.06 19.81
N PRO A 443 8.16 6.12 20.46
CA PRO A 443 9.60 6.02 20.31
C PRO A 443 9.99 5.04 19.20
N PRO A 444 10.06 5.45 17.91
CA PRO A 444 10.56 4.60 16.85
C PRO A 444 12.08 4.40 17.00
N HIS A 445 12.58 3.26 16.53
CA HIS A 445 14.02 2.99 16.49
C HIS A 445 14.74 3.83 15.44
N ALA A 446 14.04 4.22 14.37
CA ALA A 446 14.59 5.02 13.28
C ALA A 446 13.47 5.79 12.56
N PRO A 447 13.80 6.91 11.86
CA PRO A 447 12.81 7.64 11.06
C PRO A 447 12.10 6.77 10.01
N SER A 448 12.77 5.71 9.51
CA SER A 448 12.20 4.74 8.56
C SER A 448 10.97 3.99 9.05
N GLN A 449 10.73 3.94 10.37
CA GLN A 449 9.52 3.34 10.93
C GLN A 449 8.29 4.25 10.84
N ILE A 450 8.42 5.50 10.44
CA ILE A 450 7.32 6.46 10.39
C ILE A 450 6.95 6.76 8.93
N VAL A 451 5.71 6.40 8.56
CA VAL A 451 5.08 6.86 7.32
C VAL A 451 4.30 8.13 7.65
N SER A 452 4.78 9.26 7.12
CA SER A 452 4.20 10.59 7.35
C SER A 452 3.19 10.91 6.23
N TYR A 453 1.94 11.14 6.58
CA TYR A 453 0.85 11.34 5.62
C TYR A 453 -0.26 12.23 6.20
N VAL A 454 -1.17 12.66 5.34
CA VAL A 454 -2.38 13.41 5.73
C VAL A 454 -3.66 12.81 5.15
N SER A 455 -3.58 12.06 4.05
CA SER A 455 -4.73 11.34 3.48
C SER A 455 -4.29 10.02 2.84
N ALA A 456 -5.21 9.07 2.79
CA ALA A 456 -5.11 7.78 2.12
C ALA A 456 -6.46 7.48 1.44
N HIS A 457 -6.63 6.26 0.90
CA HIS A 457 -7.92 5.85 0.32
C HIS A 457 -9.05 5.87 1.34
N ASP A 458 -8.76 5.55 2.62
CA ASP A 458 -9.70 5.59 3.74
C ASP A 458 -9.99 7.00 4.23
N ASN A 459 -11.20 7.19 4.77
CA ASN A 459 -11.69 8.43 5.34
C ASN A 459 -11.80 9.57 4.30
N PHE A 460 -11.81 10.82 4.79
CA PHE A 460 -11.91 11.99 3.92
C PHE A 460 -10.61 12.24 3.15
N THR A 461 -10.72 12.64 1.88
CA THR A 461 -9.58 13.27 1.20
C THR A 461 -9.15 14.51 2.00
N LEU A 462 -7.90 14.93 1.84
CA LEU A 462 -7.45 16.17 2.51
C LEU A 462 -8.35 17.36 2.14
N TRP A 463 -8.69 17.50 0.86
CA TRP A 463 -9.57 18.58 0.38
C TRP A 463 -10.94 18.57 1.05
N ASP A 464 -11.60 17.42 1.08
CA ASP A 464 -12.92 17.29 1.68
C ASP A 464 -12.89 17.57 3.19
N LYS A 465 -11.86 17.10 3.90
CA LYS A 465 -11.66 17.37 5.33
C LYS A 465 -11.51 18.86 5.62
N LEU A 466 -10.63 19.56 4.89
CA LEU A 466 -10.42 21.01 5.05
C LEU A 466 -11.72 21.80 4.85
N LEU A 467 -12.52 21.42 3.85
CA LEU A 467 -13.81 22.09 3.60
C LEU A 467 -14.85 21.76 4.67
N CYS A 468 -14.89 20.52 5.19
CA CYS A 468 -15.81 20.15 6.29
C CYS A 468 -15.50 20.89 7.59
N VAL A 469 -14.21 21.15 7.89
CA VAL A 469 -13.84 21.98 9.05
C VAL A 469 -14.32 23.43 8.89
N ARG A 470 -14.21 23.96 7.68
CA ARG A 470 -14.51 25.38 7.40
C ARG A 470 -16.00 25.67 7.26
N TYR A 471 -16.77 24.74 6.70
CA TYR A 471 -18.15 24.98 6.30
C TYR A 471 -19.10 23.92 6.85
N GLU A 472 -20.28 24.36 7.26
CA GLU A 472 -21.35 23.45 7.67
C GLU A 472 -21.90 22.64 6.49
N LYS A 473 -22.00 23.29 5.32
CA LYS A 473 -22.47 22.70 4.06
C LYS A 473 -21.44 23.01 2.96
N PRO A 474 -20.35 22.25 2.87
CA PRO A 474 -19.28 22.56 1.92
C PRO A 474 -19.70 22.31 0.46
N GLU A 475 -19.28 23.19 -0.45
CA GLU A 475 -19.33 22.96 -1.90
C GLU A 475 -17.98 22.38 -2.35
N PHE A 476 -17.90 21.05 -2.39
CA PHE A 476 -16.64 20.33 -2.59
C PHE A 476 -15.97 20.54 -3.94
N THR A 477 -16.74 21.02 -4.95
CA THR A 477 -16.22 21.25 -6.30
C THR A 477 -15.78 22.69 -6.53
N ALA A 478 -16.21 23.60 -5.67
CA ALA A 478 -15.83 25.02 -5.74
C ALA A 478 -14.36 25.22 -5.33
N ARG A 479 -13.74 26.25 -5.88
CA ARG A 479 -12.38 26.65 -5.51
C ARG A 479 -12.42 27.44 -4.20
N ASP A 480 -11.65 27.01 -3.20
CA ASP A 480 -11.45 27.72 -1.93
C ASP A 480 -9.97 28.07 -1.75
N THR A 481 -9.66 29.35 -1.68
CA THR A 481 -8.27 29.82 -1.62
C THR A 481 -7.60 29.57 -0.29
N VAL A 482 -8.35 29.53 0.80
CA VAL A 482 -7.83 29.23 2.14
C VAL A 482 -7.57 27.74 2.27
N ALA A 483 -8.52 26.89 1.85
CA ALA A 483 -8.30 25.44 1.83
C ALA A 483 -7.11 25.05 0.94
N LEU A 484 -6.88 25.77 -0.18
CA LEU A 484 -5.67 25.57 -1.00
C LEU A 484 -4.39 25.97 -0.26
N ALA A 485 -4.41 27.05 0.53
CA ALA A 485 -3.25 27.45 1.33
C ALA A 485 -2.99 26.44 2.45
N GLN A 486 -4.05 25.97 3.12
CA GLN A 486 -3.97 24.92 4.15
C GLN A 486 -3.48 23.59 3.58
N ASN A 487 -3.91 23.20 2.37
CA ASN A 487 -3.40 22.02 1.67
C ASN A 487 -1.88 22.14 1.41
N ARG A 488 -1.42 23.30 0.89
CA ARG A 488 0.02 23.55 0.70
C ARG A 488 0.80 23.52 2.00
N LEU A 489 0.25 24.07 3.09
CA LEU A 489 0.88 24.01 4.42
C LEU A 489 0.98 22.56 4.90
N ALA A 490 -0.06 21.75 4.77
CA ALA A 490 -0.05 20.33 5.11
C ALA A 490 1.05 19.57 4.34
N ALA A 491 1.10 19.77 3.01
CA ALA A 491 2.16 19.19 2.18
C ALA A 491 3.56 19.67 2.61
N GLY A 492 3.69 20.97 2.91
CA GLY A 492 4.94 21.55 3.41
C GLY A 492 5.43 20.86 4.69
N ILE A 493 4.53 20.51 5.60
CA ILE A 493 4.89 19.84 6.87
C ILE A 493 5.41 18.43 6.60
N TYR A 494 4.60 17.51 6.03
CA TYR A 494 5.01 16.12 5.96
C TYR A 494 6.10 15.85 4.90
N LEU A 495 6.21 16.67 3.84
CA LEU A 495 7.27 16.54 2.83
C LEU A 495 8.62 17.11 3.30
N THR A 496 8.64 17.96 4.33
CA THR A 496 9.89 18.44 4.95
C THR A 496 10.22 17.76 6.29
N SER A 497 9.40 16.81 6.72
CA SER A 497 9.65 15.98 7.89
C SER A 497 10.58 14.80 7.57
N PHE A 498 11.24 14.24 8.58
CA PHE A 498 11.84 12.92 8.50
C PHE A 498 10.78 11.83 8.29
N GLY A 499 11.21 10.61 8.00
CA GLY A 499 10.34 9.49 7.71
C GLY A 499 10.00 9.34 6.22
N LEU A 500 9.08 8.42 5.91
CA LEU A 500 8.62 8.13 4.56
C LEU A 500 7.37 8.95 4.25
N PRO A 501 7.45 9.95 3.34
CA PRO A 501 6.26 10.67 2.90
C PRO A 501 5.32 9.77 2.10
N PHE A 502 4.03 9.92 2.37
CA PHE A 502 2.97 9.21 1.67
C PHE A 502 1.83 10.19 1.33
N MET A 503 1.25 10.06 0.14
CA MET A 503 0.16 10.91 -0.33
C MET A 503 -0.88 10.08 -1.10
N GLN A 504 -2.15 10.37 -0.89
CA GLN A 504 -3.23 9.85 -1.72
C GLN A 504 -3.16 10.46 -3.12
N ALA A 505 -3.34 9.66 -4.17
CA ALA A 505 -3.44 10.16 -5.54
C ALA A 505 -4.49 11.27 -5.67
N GLY A 506 -4.08 12.42 -6.16
CA GLY A 506 -4.92 13.57 -6.32
C GLY A 506 -4.95 14.53 -5.13
N GLU A 507 -4.29 14.24 -4.02
CA GLU A 507 -4.10 15.19 -2.91
C GLU A 507 -3.49 16.50 -3.44
N GLU A 508 -2.53 16.36 -4.36
CA GLU A 508 -1.81 17.43 -5.03
C GLU A 508 -2.64 18.22 -6.08
N PHE A 509 -3.86 17.80 -6.35
CA PHE A 509 -4.83 18.57 -7.18
C PHE A 509 -6.21 18.66 -6.53
N ALA A 510 -6.24 18.71 -5.20
CA ALA A 510 -7.46 18.90 -4.42
C ALA A 510 -8.56 17.87 -4.74
N ARG A 511 -8.19 16.58 -4.84
CA ARG A 511 -9.13 15.46 -5.09
C ARG A 511 -10.27 15.52 -4.10
N THR A 512 -11.51 15.39 -4.61
CA THR A 512 -12.71 15.30 -3.80
C THR A 512 -13.46 14.00 -4.05
N LYS A 513 -13.97 13.42 -2.98
CA LYS A 513 -14.98 12.36 -2.97
C LYS A 513 -16.31 12.93 -2.48
N LYS A 514 -16.50 14.26 -2.61
CA LYS A 514 -17.73 15.00 -2.25
C LYS A 514 -18.19 14.73 -0.82
N GLY A 515 -17.21 14.66 0.10
CA GLY A 515 -17.48 14.40 1.52
C GLY A 515 -17.83 12.96 1.87
N VAL A 516 -17.69 12.00 0.94
CA VAL A 516 -17.88 10.59 1.22
C VAL A 516 -16.61 10.01 1.84
N SER A 517 -16.64 9.72 3.14
CA SER A 517 -15.51 9.19 3.90
C SER A 517 -15.22 7.72 3.63
N ASN A 518 -16.24 6.92 3.33
CA ASN A 518 -16.10 5.49 3.02
C ASN A 518 -16.69 5.18 1.63
N SER A 519 -15.82 5.19 0.62
CA SER A 519 -16.21 5.08 -0.78
C SER A 519 -15.87 3.72 -1.41
N TYR A 520 -15.56 2.66 -0.60
CA TYR A 520 -15.02 1.39 -1.07
C TYR A 520 -15.86 0.69 -2.14
N ARG A 521 -17.17 0.87 -2.14
CA ARG A 521 -18.13 0.35 -3.13
C ARG A 521 -18.98 1.44 -3.81
N SER A 522 -18.54 2.69 -3.69
CA SER A 522 -19.21 3.80 -4.39
C SER A 522 -18.96 3.71 -5.90
N SER A 523 -19.67 4.53 -6.67
CA SER A 523 -19.54 4.48 -8.13
C SER A 523 -18.12 4.77 -8.61
N PRO A 524 -17.69 4.20 -9.74
CA PRO A 524 -16.41 4.57 -10.37
C PRO A 524 -16.28 6.06 -10.64
N ALA A 525 -17.38 6.77 -10.91
CA ALA A 525 -17.39 8.20 -11.14
C ALA A 525 -17.00 9.03 -9.91
N LEU A 526 -17.25 8.52 -8.69
CA LEU A 526 -16.83 9.18 -7.44
C LEU A 526 -15.35 8.93 -7.13
N ASN A 527 -14.87 7.71 -7.40
CA ASN A 527 -13.54 7.28 -7.00
C ASN A 527 -12.44 7.61 -8.02
N ARG A 528 -12.77 7.70 -9.32
CA ARG A 528 -11.79 7.98 -10.38
C ARG A 528 -11.00 9.25 -10.13
N LEU A 529 -9.76 9.30 -10.60
CA LEU A 529 -9.00 10.54 -10.68
C LEU A 529 -9.62 11.45 -11.74
N ASP A 530 -9.97 12.65 -11.36
CA ASP A 530 -10.46 13.69 -12.29
C ASP A 530 -9.26 14.46 -12.84
N TRP A 531 -8.80 14.09 -14.01
CA TRP A 531 -7.65 14.70 -14.66
C TRP A 531 -7.88 16.16 -15.06
N ASN A 532 -9.14 16.62 -15.21
CA ASN A 532 -9.43 18.03 -15.41
C ASN A 532 -9.05 18.86 -14.17
N ARG A 533 -9.21 18.27 -12.96
CA ARG A 533 -8.79 18.96 -11.72
C ARG A 533 -7.28 19.12 -11.64
N ALA A 534 -6.50 18.16 -12.17
CA ALA A 534 -5.04 18.27 -12.19
C ALA A 534 -4.58 19.51 -12.97
N GLU A 535 -5.27 19.86 -14.07
CA GLU A 535 -5.02 21.10 -14.81
C GLU A 535 -5.63 22.31 -14.11
N GLN A 536 -6.86 22.22 -13.61
CA GLN A 536 -7.51 23.31 -12.87
C GLN A 536 -6.68 23.77 -11.65
N TYR A 537 -6.00 22.84 -11.00
CA TYR A 537 -5.17 23.07 -9.81
C TYR A 537 -3.67 22.89 -10.09
N HIS A 538 -3.22 23.10 -11.33
CA HIS A 538 -1.81 22.89 -11.73
C HIS A 538 -0.81 23.62 -10.81
N ALA A 539 -1.15 24.80 -10.28
CA ALA A 539 -0.29 25.53 -9.36
C ALA A 539 -0.08 24.76 -8.02
N LEU A 540 -1.09 23.98 -7.57
CA LEU A 540 -0.96 23.10 -6.41
C LEU A 540 -0.07 21.89 -6.77
N VAL A 541 -0.27 21.30 -7.95
CA VAL A 541 0.59 20.22 -8.46
C VAL A 541 2.06 20.67 -8.53
N ASP A 542 2.32 21.88 -9.05
CA ASP A 542 3.66 22.44 -9.12
C ASP A 542 4.27 22.71 -7.74
N TYR A 543 3.44 23.01 -6.75
CA TYR A 543 3.89 23.17 -5.37
C TYR A 543 4.38 21.82 -4.79
N TYR A 544 3.60 20.76 -4.93
CA TYR A 544 4.02 19.41 -4.50
C TYR A 544 5.28 18.93 -5.23
N ARG A 545 5.33 19.13 -6.55
CA ARG A 545 6.50 18.81 -7.38
C ARG A 545 7.77 19.54 -6.89
N GLY A 546 7.64 20.80 -6.53
CA GLY A 546 8.74 21.59 -6.01
C GLY A 546 9.21 21.10 -4.64
N LEU A 547 8.31 20.69 -3.73
CA LEU A 547 8.66 20.11 -2.43
C LEU A 547 9.38 18.76 -2.58
N LEU A 548 8.89 17.89 -3.47
CA LEU A 548 9.56 16.60 -3.76
C LEU A 548 10.98 16.83 -4.29
N ALA A 549 11.15 17.79 -5.18
CA ALA A 549 12.47 18.16 -5.72
C ALA A 549 13.38 18.78 -4.66
N LEU A 550 12.83 19.61 -3.76
CA LEU A 550 13.56 20.22 -2.64
C LEU A 550 14.05 19.12 -1.67
N ARG A 551 13.17 18.17 -1.31
CA ARG A 551 13.53 17.03 -0.47
C ARG A 551 14.67 16.22 -1.09
N ALA A 552 14.60 15.93 -2.40
CA ALA A 552 15.67 15.24 -3.12
C ALA A 552 17.00 16.02 -3.12
N ALA A 553 16.94 17.35 -3.13
CA ALA A 553 18.11 18.24 -3.09
C ALA A 553 18.70 18.41 -1.67
N PHE A 554 18.06 17.87 -0.63
CA PHE A 554 18.54 17.89 0.75
C PHE A 554 18.47 16.48 1.37
N PRO A 555 19.44 15.60 1.08
CA PRO A 555 19.40 14.16 1.37
C PRO A 555 19.14 13.82 2.83
N ARG A 556 19.58 14.67 3.76
CA ARG A 556 19.39 14.43 5.20
C ARG A 556 17.94 14.24 5.62
N LEU A 557 16.96 14.86 4.94
CA LEU A 557 15.53 14.65 5.22
C LEU A 557 15.08 13.19 4.99
N GLY A 558 15.78 12.44 4.15
CA GLY A 558 15.53 11.03 3.91
C GLY A 558 16.36 10.08 4.76
N SER A 559 17.14 10.59 5.72
CA SER A 559 18.03 9.75 6.54
C SER A 559 17.23 8.70 7.31
N THR A 560 17.75 7.47 7.30
CA THR A 560 17.26 6.35 8.12
C THR A 560 18.05 6.16 9.41
N ASP A 561 19.08 6.99 9.62
CA ASP A 561 19.85 7.00 10.86
C ASP A 561 18.98 7.53 12.02
N ARG A 562 18.88 6.74 13.09
CA ARG A 562 18.10 7.07 14.30
C ARG A 562 18.51 8.39 14.94
N HIS A 563 19.78 8.80 14.80
CA HIS A 563 20.33 10.02 15.40
C HIS A 563 20.20 11.25 14.48
N ALA A 564 19.84 11.07 13.22
CA ALA A 564 19.71 12.20 12.29
C ALA A 564 18.73 13.30 12.77
N PRO A 565 17.57 12.97 13.39
CA PRO A 565 16.65 13.97 13.93
C PRO A 565 17.18 14.75 15.14
N GLU A 566 18.22 14.26 15.84
CA GLU A 566 18.82 14.99 16.97
C GLU A 566 19.46 16.32 16.55
N ALA A 567 19.86 16.43 15.28
CA ALA A 567 20.41 17.65 14.72
C ALA A 567 19.37 18.76 14.44
N LEU A 568 18.07 18.46 14.55
CA LEU A 568 17.02 19.49 14.45
C LEU A 568 17.15 20.49 15.60
N GLN A 569 17.20 21.77 15.23
CA GLN A 569 17.21 22.89 16.16
C GLN A 569 15.89 23.63 16.04
N PHE A 570 14.99 23.46 17.03
CA PHE A 570 13.72 24.16 17.07
C PHE A 570 13.89 25.56 17.63
N PHE A 571 13.17 26.54 17.04
CA PHE A 571 13.17 27.92 17.49
C PHE A 571 12.09 28.16 18.54
N ALA A 572 12.40 28.98 19.53
CA ALA A 572 11.42 29.51 20.48
C ALA A 572 10.59 30.59 19.78
N LEU A 573 9.42 30.22 19.28
CA LEU A 573 8.51 31.12 18.56
C LEU A 573 7.23 31.34 19.36
N GLU A 574 6.55 32.46 19.05
CA GLU A 574 5.19 32.70 19.52
C GLU A 574 4.25 31.64 18.92
N GLN A 575 3.48 30.99 19.78
CA GLN A 575 2.50 29.99 19.35
C GLN A 575 1.42 30.63 18.44
N PRO A 576 0.90 29.92 17.42
CA PRO A 576 1.14 28.51 17.09
C PRO A 576 2.24 28.28 16.03
N LEU A 577 3.15 29.22 15.84
CA LEU A 577 4.22 29.05 14.84
C LEU A 577 5.15 27.87 15.23
N VAL A 578 5.56 27.12 14.22
CA VAL A 578 6.64 26.12 14.35
C VAL A 578 7.77 26.50 13.42
N GLY A 579 9.01 26.48 13.93
CA GLY A 579 10.19 26.76 13.13
C GLY A 579 11.37 25.92 13.58
N TRP A 580 12.18 25.49 12.62
CA TRP A 580 13.33 24.64 12.87
C TRP A 580 14.43 24.87 11.84
N MET A 581 15.65 24.50 12.22
CA MET A 581 16.82 24.44 11.34
C MET A 581 17.41 23.04 11.37
N LEU A 582 17.86 22.55 10.20
CA LEU A 582 18.58 21.29 10.04
C LEU A 582 19.84 21.52 9.21
N PRO A 583 21.04 21.34 9.76
CA PRO A 583 22.28 21.40 8.98
C PRO A 583 22.40 20.20 8.05
N ALA A 584 23.04 20.35 6.89
CA ALA A 584 23.41 19.25 6.00
C ALA A 584 24.49 18.38 6.63
N VAL A 585 24.71 17.20 6.07
CA VAL A 585 25.88 16.36 6.39
C VAL A 585 26.96 16.66 5.35
N TRP A 586 28.19 16.83 5.81
CA TRP A 586 29.31 17.06 4.89
C TRP A 586 29.43 15.92 3.88
N GLY A 587 29.44 16.26 2.59
CA GLY A 587 29.62 15.29 1.50
C GLY A 587 28.36 14.51 1.07
N ASP A 588 27.17 14.81 1.64
CA ASP A 588 25.90 14.14 1.28
C ASP A 588 25.27 14.65 -0.02
N GLY A 589 25.90 15.66 -0.65
CA GLY A 589 25.41 16.25 -1.90
C GLY A 589 24.24 17.22 -1.72
N ALA A 590 24.00 17.71 -0.50
CA ALA A 590 22.99 18.72 -0.22
C ALA A 590 23.24 20.02 -1.01
N ALA A 591 22.17 20.58 -1.57
CA ALA A 591 22.24 21.84 -2.33
C ALA A 591 22.48 23.08 -1.43
N TRP A 592 22.25 22.96 -0.13
CA TRP A 592 22.40 24.03 0.87
C TRP A 592 23.09 23.46 2.12
N SER A 593 23.89 24.28 2.81
CA SER A 593 24.56 23.87 4.05
C SER A 593 23.61 23.68 5.25
N ALA A 594 22.41 24.25 5.21
CA ALA A 594 21.32 24.01 6.13
C ALA A 594 19.96 24.36 5.50
N LEU A 595 18.89 23.74 5.99
CA LEU A 595 17.52 24.22 5.80
C LEU A 595 17.04 24.95 7.05
N CYS A 596 16.26 26.03 6.85
CA CYS A 596 15.52 26.72 7.88
C CYS A 596 14.06 26.79 7.44
N VAL A 597 13.14 26.20 8.21
CA VAL A 597 11.74 26.01 7.84
C VAL A 597 10.83 26.61 8.91
N PHE A 598 9.78 27.28 8.46
CA PHE A 598 8.76 27.87 9.32
C PHE A 598 7.37 27.49 8.81
N TYR A 599 6.48 27.14 9.75
CA TYR A 599 5.06 26.87 9.49
C TYR A 599 4.21 27.94 10.19
N ASN A 600 3.39 28.63 9.42
CA ASN A 600 2.42 29.60 9.90
C ASN A 600 0.99 29.10 9.65
N PRO A 601 0.27 28.57 10.65
CA PRO A 601 -1.11 28.12 10.49
C PRO A 601 -2.15 29.25 10.69
N THR A 602 -1.71 30.51 10.88
CA THR A 602 -2.59 31.64 11.16
C THR A 602 -3.06 32.33 9.88
N GLU A 603 -4.15 33.06 9.97
CA GLU A 603 -4.71 33.90 8.88
C GLU A 603 -3.96 35.22 8.65
N THR A 604 -2.92 35.49 9.46
CA THR A 604 -2.17 36.74 9.41
C THR A 604 -0.72 36.51 9.03
N THR A 605 -0.11 37.50 8.40
CA THR A 605 1.33 37.55 8.17
C THR A 605 2.06 37.63 9.51
N ARG A 606 3.06 36.79 9.69
CA ARG A 606 3.91 36.73 10.90
C ARG A 606 5.34 37.09 10.54
N THR A 607 6.06 37.71 11.45
CA THR A 607 7.50 38.03 11.25
C THR A 607 8.34 37.17 12.18
N VAL A 608 9.38 36.51 11.64
CA VAL A 608 10.32 35.70 12.39
C VAL A 608 11.75 36.20 12.22
N SER A 609 12.60 35.91 13.20
CA SER A 609 14.03 36.13 13.08
C SER A 609 14.68 34.89 12.43
N LEU A 610 15.52 35.13 11.43
CA LEU A 610 16.36 34.10 10.83
C LEU A 610 17.66 33.94 11.62
N PRO A 611 18.27 32.75 11.65
CA PRO A 611 19.60 32.57 12.19
C PRO A 611 20.62 33.46 11.47
N ALA A 612 21.75 33.75 12.13
CA ALA A 612 22.83 34.53 11.51
C ALA A 612 23.28 33.89 10.19
N GLY A 613 23.58 34.73 9.20
CA GLY A 613 23.97 34.28 7.86
C GLY A 613 23.04 34.76 6.73
N GLN A 614 23.27 34.23 5.55
CA GLN A 614 22.50 34.54 4.35
C GLN A 614 21.62 33.33 4.00
N TRP A 615 20.33 33.61 3.75
CA TRP A 615 19.31 32.59 3.54
C TRP A 615 18.60 32.82 2.21
N LYS A 616 18.74 31.87 1.30
CA LYS A 616 18.02 31.88 0.03
C LYS A 616 16.60 31.36 0.24
N LEU A 617 15.60 32.11 -0.19
CA LEU A 617 14.20 31.67 -0.15
C LEU A 617 13.97 30.56 -1.19
N LEU A 618 13.49 29.40 -0.71
CA LEU A 618 13.21 28.21 -1.52
C LEU A 618 11.72 28.00 -1.75
N SER A 619 10.89 28.28 -0.72
CA SER A 619 9.43 28.22 -0.75
C SER A 619 8.86 29.37 0.07
N ASP A 620 7.77 29.99 -0.43
CA ASP A 620 7.07 31.08 0.26
C ASP A 620 5.62 30.70 0.66
N GLY A 621 5.26 29.41 0.56
CA GLY A 621 3.90 28.90 0.81
C GLY A 621 2.97 28.99 -0.40
N THR A 622 3.37 29.64 -1.48
CA THR A 622 2.64 29.65 -2.76
C THR A 622 3.40 28.93 -3.86
N SER A 623 4.72 29.07 -3.87
CA SER A 623 5.64 28.35 -4.76
C SER A 623 6.74 27.69 -3.94
N SER A 624 7.09 26.46 -4.28
CA SER A 624 8.17 25.65 -3.66
C SER A 624 9.37 25.45 -4.60
N SER A 625 9.41 26.19 -5.72
CA SER A 625 10.46 26.11 -6.73
C SER A 625 11.24 27.41 -6.90
N LEU A 626 11.17 28.32 -5.93
CA LEU A 626 11.82 29.65 -5.97
C LEU A 626 13.34 29.56 -6.09
N TRP A 627 13.94 28.48 -5.59
CA TRP A 627 15.37 28.22 -5.66
C TRP A 627 15.91 27.95 -7.07
N ARG A 628 15.02 27.66 -8.02
CA ARG A 628 15.34 27.49 -9.45
C ARG A 628 15.32 28.80 -10.24
N GLY A 629 14.77 29.84 -9.65
CA GLY A 629 14.71 31.18 -10.22
C GLY A 629 15.76 32.14 -9.67
N PRO A 630 15.63 33.45 -9.92
CA PRO A 630 16.51 34.48 -9.37
C PRO A 630 16.58 34.36 -7.84
N SER A 631 17.81 34.47 -7.29
CA SER A 631 18.03 34.33 -5.85
C SER A 631 17.40 35.48 -5.08
N ARG A 632 16.53 35.15 -4.10
CA ARG A 632 15.99 36.06 -3.10
C ARG A 632 16.67 35.76 -1.78
N ILE A 633 17.63 36.59 -1.38
CA ILE A 633 18.44 36.42 -0.17
C ILE A 633 17.86 37.25 0.97
N PHE A 634 17.77 36.64 2.13
CA PHE A 634 17.30 37.23 3.38
C PHE A 634 18.37 37.18 4.46
N THR A 635 18.37 38.19 5.31
CA THR A 635 19.19 38.29 6.53
C THR A 635 18.33 38.86 7.66
N GLY A 636 18.54 38.42 8.87
CA GLY A 636 17.91 38.98 10.07
C GLY A 636 16.44 38.61 10.24
N LYS A 637 15.53 39.10 9.42
CA LYS A 637 14.08 38.87 9.57
C LYS A 637 13.42 38.48 8.25
N ALA A 638 12.33 37.69 8.36
CA ALA A 638 11.48 37.30 7.23
C ALA A 638 10.00 37.35 7.61
N ALA A 639 9.15 37.75 6.64
CA ALA A 639 7.71 37.64 6.77
C ALA A 639 7.21 36.30 6.27
N LEU A 640 6.36 35.65 7.05
CA LEU A 640 5.67 34.40 6.73
C LEU A 640 4.25 34.72 6.29
N ALA A 641 3.85 34.32 5.10
CA ALA A 641 2.47 34.49 4.63
C ALA A 641 1.47 33.67 5.51
N PRO A 642 0.18 34.06 5.50
CA PRO A 642 -0.86 33.24 6.12
C PRO A 642 -0.87 31.82 5.57
N TYR A 643 -1.16 30.83 6.42
CA TYR A 643 -1.28 29.42 6.05
C TYR A 643 -0.13 28.92 5.16
N SER A 644 1.11 29.13 5.59
CA SER A 644 2.28 28.88 4.73
C SER A 644 3.34 28.00 5.40
N ALA A 645 4.03 27.20 4.57
CA ALA A 645 5.33 26.63 4.86
C ALA A 645 6.40 27.42 4.11
N THR A 646 7.17 28.21 4.84
CA THR A 646 8.26 29.04 4.29
C THR A 646 9.59 28.36 4.54
N ILE A 647 10.36 28.14 3.47
CA ILE A 647 11.60 27.34 3.51
C ILE A 647 12.74 28.18 2.97
N PHE A 648 13.86 28.16 3.71
CA PHE A 648 15.09 28.81 3.33
C PHE A 648 16.23 27.79 3.30
N GLY A 649 17.20 28.00 2.41
CA GLY A 649 18.48 27.29 2.37
C GLY A 649 19.63 28.23 2.69
N ALA A 650 20.54 27.80 3.55
CA ALA A 650 21.75 28.57 3.87
C ALA A 650 22.67 28.64 2.65
N VAL A 651 23.14 29.84 2.30
CA VAL A 651 24.03 30.10 1.15
C VAL A 651 25.49 29.88 1.53
#